data_ac27b9eacf156038c800248403ff98e7
#
_entry.id   ac27b9eacf156038c800248403ff98e7
#
_cell.length_a   1.000
_cell.length_b   1.000
_cell.length_c   1.000
_cell.angle_alpha   90.00
_cell.angle_beta   90.00
_cell.angle_gamma   90.00
#
_symmetry.space_group_name_H-M   'P 1'
#
loop_
_entity.id
_entity.type
_entity.pdbx_description
1 polymer ?
#
loop_
_entity_poly.entity_id
_entity_poly.type
_entity_poly.pdbx_seq_one_letter_code
_entity_poly.pdbx_strand_id
1 'polypeptide(L)'
;CVKGYYRHYDGMSLLKHALHNTCPDMMKCIGQDENGNDIYVYLTAGEEHELTLEAIPGSIGAVMQRLDDLILELNQYYRRILMITGPNPDEYKDYFVERKIPGIQDAFRRIVDSLRAEKASIENLTKKGSEASALETMCIYLERCIKSPEDIPIMASSIKDSISSISAWMRDYRGQPLELDYIEVATCHEDFASPYGNFFGELAFGFNAFIGSFFEDYTNLSDSSATSLDVWVSLARDQATVVKNLVDNKFNSNPDYNGTQASINLVQGSVLEATLAGKGPEIALFIGGDFPIQLAARGLLLDMTQFKDYEAVTKRFAKDAMTLYEYNDGVSTGVYGLPVSQTFPMLFYRTDVLKELGYENPPETWDQLTDMLPTLQRKYLDVGLILPQNVSSNTFDSGNTFIMLMLQTGQDIYNKDLYTTDYNSMKTTDIKNVNLTNFMTQDSIRVFEQWTKFYTVFSFDQTFDAFSRFRTGEMPLVVQAYTFYNQLSVAAPEIKGLWDFTLVPGTKQADGTINHAVNSAGSGAVIFNKVSNQAAAWDFVKWFTSTDIQVDYGKQIEALMGPLGRFDTANVEALEQLPWSTAEYEKISSQQSYLKEVPIIPASYAVTRHINNAFRMVVNDAGNPRYTLMSYNDQIKSEIVRKYQELSSVKK
;
A
#
# COMPACT_ATOMS: atom_id res chain seq x y z
N CYS A 1 6.96 38.69 -19.31
CA CYS A 1 5.94 37.90 -20.03
C CYS A 1 6.06 36.43 -19.63
N VAL A 2 4.94 35.78 -19.39
CA VAL A 2 4.90 34.36 -19.03
C VAL A 2 4.17 33.59 -20.13
N LYS A 3 4.75 32.51 -20.63
CA LYS A 3 4.16 31.65 -21.65
C LYS A 3 4.26 30.19 -21.22
N GLY A 4 3.12 29.50 -21.16
CA GLY A 4 3.06 28.07 -20.85
C GLY A 4 2.57 27.26 -22.04
N TYR A 5 3.10 26.05 -22.23
CA TYR A 5 2.67 25.08 -23.24
C TYR A 5 2.21 23.80 -22.56
N TYR A 6 1.11 23.22 -23.09
CA TYR A 6 0.52 21.97 -22.60
C TYR A 6 0.65 20.90 -23.67
N ARG A 7 0.98 19.69 -23.28
CA ARG A 7 0.91 18.52 -24.13
C ARG A 7 -0.46 17.86 -24.01
N HIS A 8 -1.07 17.56 -25.13
CA HIS A 8 -2.34 16.86 -25.22
C HIS A 8 -2.11 15.35 -25.20
N TYR A 9 -2.80 14.63 -24.31
CA TYR A 9 -3.03 13.20 -24.45
C TYR A 9 -4.35 12.95 -25.18
N ASP A 10 -4.38 11.89 -26.01
CA ASP A 10 -5.45 11.58 -26.95
C ASP A 10 -6.85 11.69 -26.39
N GLY A 11 -7.66 12.51 -27.01
CA GLY A 11 -9.11 12.50 -26.91
C GLY A 11 -9.79 13.59 -26.12
N MET A 12 -9.09 14.40 -25.34
CA MET A 12 -9.70 15.51 -24.60
C MET A 12 -9.28 16.88 -25.12
N SER A 13 -10.25 17.62 -25.61
CA SER A 13 -10.07 19.01 -25.99
C SER A 13 -10.10 19.89 -24.74
N LEU A 14 -9.00 19.97 -24.01
CA LEU A 14 -8.83 21.02 -23.02
C LEU A 14 -8.47 22.33 -23.70
N LEU A 15 -9.16 23.38 -23.29
CA LEU A 15 -9.04 24.75 -23.72
C LEU A 15 -7.57 25.12 -24.01
N LYS A 16 -7.29 25.46 -25.27
CA LYS A 16 -6.10 26.20 -25.65
C LYS A 16 -6.19 27.62 -25.08
N HIS A 17 -5.76 27.81 -23.86
CA HIS A 17 -5.41 29.12 -23.38
C HIS A 17 -3.94 29.37 -23.70
N ALA A 18 -3.67 29.74 -24.93
CA ALA A 18 -2.45 30.46 -25.24
C ALA A 18 -2.61 31.86 -24.64
N LEU A 19 -1.92 32.12 -23.56
CA LEU A 19 -1.65 33.48 -23.13
C LEU A 19 -0.72 34.12 -24.18
N HIS A 20 -1.31 34.62 -25.23
CA HIS A 20 -0.58 35.30 -26.29
C HIS A 20 -0.29 36.73 -25.83
N ASN A 21 0.97 37.06 -25.62
CA ASN A 21 1.40 38.44 -25.39
C ASN A 21 2.09 38.99 -26.60
N THR A 22 1.43 39.89 -27.29
CA THR A 22 2.08 40.89 -28.08
C THR A 22 2.24 42.13 -27.18
N CYS A 23 3.45 42.49 -26.90
CA CYS A 23 3.80 43.66 -26.09
C CYS A 23 3.63 44.93 -26.93
N PRO A 24 2.73 45.86 -26.64
CA PRO A 24 3.01 47.23 -26.86
C PRO A 24 3.31 48.02 -25.58
N ASP A 25 2.85 47.60 -24.42
CA ASP A 25 2.98 48.41 -23.20
C ASP A 25 3.31 47.58 -21.93
N MET A 26 4.29 46.71 -22.02
CA MET A 26 5.01 46.09 -20.90
C MET A 26 4.21 45.44 -19.75
N MET A 27 2.91 45.35 -19.84
CA MET A 27 2.06 44.73 -18.82
C MET A 27 0.97 43.90 -19.46
N LYS A 28 0.77 42.67 -18.97
CA LYS A 28 -0.37 41.87 -19.36
C LYS A 28 -1.19 41.46 -18.14
N CYS A 29 -2.47 41.69 -18.30
CA CYS A 29 -3.52 41.22 -17.46
C CYS A 29 -3.52 39.68 -17.39
N ILE A 30 -3.43 39.14 -16.18
CA ILE A 30 -3.58 37.69 -15.92
C ILE A 30 -5.02 37.32 -15.61
N GLY A 31 -5.90 38.28 -15.47
CA GLY A 31 -7.32 38.12 -15.18
C GLY A 31 -7.93 39.45 -14.77
N GLN A 32 -9.17 39.44 -14.34
CA GLN A 32 -9.85 40.60 -13.76
C GLN A 32 -10.21 40.33 -12.31
N ASP A 33 -10.17 41.36 -11.47
CA ASP A 33 -10.62 41.32 -10.10
C ASP A 33 -12.17 41.27 -10.02
N GLU A 34 -12.72 41.13 -8.82
CA GLU A 34 -14.17 41.09 -8.57
C GLU A 34 -14.91 42.36 -9.06
N ASN A 35 -14.17 43.46 -9.33
CA ASN A 35 -14.68 44.74 -9.82
C ASN A 35 -14.50 44.91 -11.32
N GLY A 36 -13.91 43.94 -12.03
CA GLY A 36 -13.65 43.97 -13.46
C GLY A 36 -12.37 44.76 -13.86
N ASN A 37 -11.49 45.05 -12.89
CA ASN A 37 -10.20 45.66 -13.19
C ASN A 37 -9.18 44.59 -13.56
N ASP A 38 -8.32 44.92 -14.55
CA ASP A 38 -7.26 44.00 -14.99
C ASP A 38 -6.18 43.83 -13.92
N ILE A 39 -5.80 42.59 -13.65
CA ILE A 39 -4.73 42.21 -12.73
C ILE A 39 -3.44 42.01 -13.49
N TYR A 40 -2.36 42.68 -13.05
CA TYR A 40 -1.03 42.64 -13.65
C TYR A 40 -0.02 42.01 -12.70
N VAL A 41 0.94 41.25 -13.25
CA VAL A 41 2.05 40.66 -12.48
C VAL A 41 3.31 41.52 -12.70
N TYR A 42 3.91 41.97 -11.62
CA TYR A 42 5.21 42.64 -11.59
C TYR A 42 6.23 41.71 -10.96
N LEU A 43 7.31 41.44 -11.67
CA LEU A 43 8.48 40.73 -11.15
C LEU A 43 9.60 41.71 -10.99
N THR A 44 10.13 41.90 -9.78
CA THR A 44 11.22 42.82 -9.49
C THR A 44 12.55 42.09 -9.72
N ALA A 45 13.44 42.69 -10.49
CA ALA A 45 14.76 42.11 -10.75
C ALA A 45 15.58 42.02 -9.46
N GLY A 46 16.14 40.85 -9.16
CA GLY A 46 16.95 40.57 -7.97
C GLY A 46 16.19 40.13 -6.74
N GLU A 47 14.87 39.94 -6.84
CA GLU A 47 14.03 39.32 -5.80
C GLU A 47 13.65 37.91 -6.21
N GLU A 48 13.47 37.04 -5.22
CA GLU A 48 12.96 35.68 -5.42
C GLU A 48 11.44 35.73 -5.49
N HIS A 49 10.86 35.20 -6.55
CA HIS A 49 9.43 35.16 -6.78
C HIS A 49 8.94 33.72 -6.90
N GLU A 50 7.88 33.36 -6.17
CA GLU A 50 7.22 32.06 -6.30
C GLU A 50 6.09 32.17 -7.33
N LEU A 51 6.08 31.28 -8.30
CA LEU A 51 5.01 31.10 -9.26
C LEU A 51 4.27 29.79 -8.98
N THR A 52 3.04 29.86 -8.50
CA THR A 52 2.17 28.70 -8.30
C THR A 52 1.23 28.56 -9.49
N LEU A 53 1.25 27.39 -10.13
CA LEU A 53 0.31 27.03 -11.18
C LEU A 53 -0.64 25.96 -10.66
N GLU A 54 -1.94 26.25 -10.68
CA GLU A 54 -2.98 25.34 -10.23
C GLU A 54 -3.97 25.05 -11.37
N ALA A 55 -4.22 23.77 -11.63
CA ALA A 55 -5.29 23.34 -12.54
C ALA A 55 -6.57 23.12 -11.74
N ILE A 56 -7.52 24.06 -11.86
CA ILE A 56 -8.82 23.95 -11.24
C ILE A 56 -9.80 23.33 -12.25
N PRO A 57 -10.38 22.14 -11.99
CA PRO A 57 -11.40 21.55 -12.84
C PRO A 57 -12.67 22.41 -12.77
N GLY A 58 -12.98 23.17 -13.81
CA GLY A 58 -14.14 24.08 -13.91
C GLY A 58 -15.49 23.43 -13.61
N SER A 59 -16.47 23.56 -14.51
CA SER A 59 -17.82 22.97 -14.34
C SER A 59 -17.84 21.44 -14.20
N ILE A 60 -16.79 20.75 -14.63
CA ILE A 60 -16.69 19.28 -14.53
C ILE A 60 -16.62 18.80 -13.07
N GLY A 61 -16.01 19.59 -12.17
CA GLY A 61 -15.96 19.26 -10.74
C GLY A 61 -17.36 19.11 -10.13
N ALA A 62 -18.29 19.98 -10.49
CA ALA A 62 -19.68 19.89 -10.04
C ALA A 62 -20.41 18.67 -10.64
N VAL A 63 -20.12 18.31 -11.89
CA VAL A 63 -20.63 17.07 -12.52
C VAL A 63 -20.14 15.85 -11.77
N MET A 64 -18.83 15.78 -11.45
CA MET A 64 -18.24 14.68 -10.71
C MET A 64 -18.85 14.53 -9.31
N GLN A 65 -19.11 15.64 -8.60
CA GLN A 65 -19.77 15.60 -7.29
C GLN A 65 -21.19 15.02 -7.36
N ARG A 66 -21.99 15.44 -8.36
CA ARG A 66 -23.34 14.90 -8.52
C ARG A 66 -23.33 13.43 -8.93
N LEU A 67 -22.35 13.00 -9.72
CA LEU A 67 -22.17 11.58 -10.04
C LEU A 67 -21.78 10.76 -8.81
N ASP A 68 -20.94 11.29 -7.91
CA ASP A 68 -20.64 10.62 -6.62
C ASP A 68 -21.90 10.39 -5.79
N ASP A 69 -22.76 11.39 -5.68
CA ASP A 69 -24.03 11.28 -4.95
C ASP A 69 -24.95 10.21 -5.56
N LEU A 70 -25.03 10.16 -6.88
CA LEU A 70 -25.82 9.14 -7.59
C LEU A 70 -25.24 7.73 -7.44
N ILE A 71 -23.93 7.58 -7.51
CA ILE A 71 -23.24 6.32 -7.30
C ILE A 71 -23.39 5.83 -5.85
N LEU A 72 -23.31 6.74 -4.88
CA LEU A 72 -23.57 6.42 -3.49
C LEU A 72 -24.99 5.90 -3.29
N GLU A 73 -25.97 6.57 -3.86
CA GLU A 73 -27.37 6.14 -3.80
C GLU A 73 -27.61 4.80 -4.47
N LEU A 74 -27.02 4.56 -5.65
CA LEU A 74 -27.08 3.27 -6.35
C LEU A 74 -26.43 2.14 -5.53
N ASN A 75 -25.30 2.39 -4.87
CA ASN A 75 -24.68 1.43 -3.94
C ASN A 75 -25.60 1.08 -2.77
N GLN A 76 -26.35 2.05 -2.23
CA GLN A 76 -27.32 1.78 -1.18
C GLN A 76 -28.48 0.90 -1.66
N TYR A 77 -29.01 1.14 -2.86
CA TYR A 77 -30.04 0.28 -3.45
C TYR A 77 -29.50 -1.10 -3.77
N TYR A 78 -28.33 -1.20 -4.39
CA TYR A 78 -27.67 -2.49 -4.65
C TYR A 78 -27.54 -3.33 -3.37
N ARG A 79 -27.01 -2.75 -2.29
CA ARG A 79 -26.89 -3.43 -0.99
C ARG A 79 -28.23 -3.91 -0.45
N ARG A 80 -29.28 -3.07 -0.52
CA ARG A 80 -30.63 -3.47 -0.06
C ARG A 80 -31.20 -4.61 -0.90
N ILE A 81 -30.99 -4.59 -2.22
CA ILE A 81 -31.36 -5.69 -3.10
C ILE A 81 -30.60 -6.95 -2.69
N LEU A 82 -29.28 -6.89 -2.53
CA LEU A 82 -28.43 -7.99 -2.10
C LEU A 82 -28.91 -8.62 -0.78
N MET A 83 -29.27 -7.80 0.20
CA MET A 83 -29.79 -8.26 1.51
C MET A 83 -31.11 -9.01 1.42
N ILE A 84 -31.84 -8.89 0.31
CA ILE A 84 -33.13 -9.56 0.05
C ILE A 84 -32.95 -10.80 -0.80
N THR A 85 -32.06 -10.74 -1.80
CA THR A 85 -31.98 -11.73 -2.88
C THR A 85 -30.80 -12.69 -2.71
N GLY A 86 -29.76 -12.25 -1.98
CA GLY A 86 -28.45 -12.89 -1.96
C GLY A 86 -27.62 -12.55 -3.20
N PRO A 87 -26.34 -12.97 -3.20
CA PRO A 87 -25.41 -12.67 -4.29
C PRO A 87 -25.71 -13.40 -5.60
N ASN A 88 -26.40 -14.55 -5.52
CA ASN A 88 -26.77 -15.38 -6.66
C ASN A 88 -28.30 -15.61 -6.63
N PRO A 89 -29.09 -14.64 -7.09
CA PRO A 89 -30.54 -14.78 -7.09
C PRO A 89 -30.99 -15.86 -8.09
N ASP A 90 -32.00 -16.62 -7.69
CA ASP A 90 -32.69 -17.57 -8.57
C ASP A 90 -33.50 -16.80 -9.61
N GLU A 91 -33.25 -17.05 -10.89
CA GLU A 91 -33.92 -16.37 -12.02
C GLU A 91 -35.43 -16.64 -12.09
N TYR A 92 -35.88 -17.76 -11.52
CA TYR A 92 -37.30 -18.17 -11.54
C TYR A 92 -38.05 -17.79 -10.28
N LYS A 93 -37.40 -17.17 -9.30
CA LYS A 93 -37.99 -16.78 -8.03
C LYS A 93 -38.33 -15.32 -7.99
N ASP A 94 -39.59 -14.98 -7.71
CA ASP A 94 -39.97 -13.62 -7.40
C ASP A 94 -39.59 -13.27 -5.96
N TYR A 95 -38.75 -12.29 -5.79
CA TYR A 95 -38.29 -11.78 -4.49
C TYR A 95 -39.14 -10.63 -3.96
N PHE A 96 -40.07 -10.10 -4.75
CA PHE A 96 -40.94 -8.96 -4.44
C PHE A 96 -40.14 -7.73 -3.96
N VAL A 97 -39.04 -7.41 -4.66
CA VAL A 97 -38.10 -6.34 -4.27
C VAL A 97 -38.80 -4.99 -4.19
N GLU A 98 -39.70 -4.70 -5.13
CA GLU A 98 -40.50 -3.45 -5.18
C GLU A 98 -41.41 -3.27 -3.95
N ARG A 99 -41.85 -4.40 -3.34
CA ARG A 99 -42.66 -4.36 -2.10
C ARG A 99 -41.79 -4.23 -0.87
N LYS A 100 -40.60 -4.81 -0.87
CA LYS A 100 -39.66 -4.79 0.26
C LYS A 100 -38.85 -3.52 0.31
N ILE A 101 -38.66 -2.85 -0.84
CA ILE A 101 -38.03 -1.52 -0.96
C ILE A 101 -39.04 -0.58 -1.64
N PRO A 102 -40.00 -0.04 -0.88
CA PRO A 102 -41.01 0.87 -1.42
C PRO A 102 -40.36 2.09 -2.10
N GLY A 103 -40.86 2.45 -3.30
CA GLY A 103 -40.37 3.61 -4.04
C GLY A 103 -39.09 3.37 -4.88
N ILE A 104 -38.55 2.15 -4.93
CA ILE A 104 -37.32 1.85 -5.68
C ILE A 104 -37.47 2.21 -7.18
N GLN A 105 -38.61 1.97 -7.80
CA GLN A 105 -38.84 2.31 -9.21
C GLN A 105 -38.84 3.83 -9.45
N ASP A 106 -39.41 4.61 -8.53
CA ASP A 106 -39.42 6.07 -8.63
C ASP A 106 -38.01 6.63 -8.41
N ALA A 107 -37.26 6.05 -7.49
CA ALA A 107 -35.85 6.36 -7.31
C ALA A 107 -35.02 6.06 -8.58
N PHE A 108 -35.21 4.90 -9.17
CA PHE A 108 -34.51 4.55 -10.42
C PHE A 108 -34.88 5.48 -11.57
N ARG A 109 -36.16 5.92 -11.71
CA ARG A 109 -36.55 6.93 -12.71
C ARG A 109 -35.78 8.23 -12.51
N ARG A 110 -35.77 8.75 -11.27
CA ARG A 110 -35.05 9.98 -10.94
C ARG A 110 -33.55 9.85 -11.22
N ILE A 111 -32.94 8.70 -10.87
CA ILE A 111 -31.52 8.45 -11.11
C ILE A 111 -31.23 8.41 -12.61
N VAL A 112 -32.07 7.76 -13.42
CA VAL A 112 -31.94 7.72 -14.89
C VAL A 112 -32.00 9.14 -15.49
N ASP A 113 -32.96 9.95 -15.05
CA ASP A 113 -33.09 11.33 -15.53
C ASP A 113 -31.84 12.15 -15.13
N SER A 114 -31.33 11.98 -13.95
CA SER A 114 -30.11 12.65 -13.47
C SER A 114 -28.87 12.18 -14.24
N LEU A 115 -28.69 10.87 -14.42
CA LEU A 115 -27.53 10.32 -15.18
C LEU A 115 -27.51 10.82 -16.63
N ARG A 116 -28.68 10.94 -17.28
CA ARG A 116 -28.80 11.51 -18.61
C ARG A 116 -28.49 13.01 -18.68
N ALA A 117 -28.87 13.76 -17.65
CA ALA A 117 -28.50 15.18 -17.53
C ALA A 117 -26.98 15.34 -17.39
N GLU A 118 -26.34 14.53 -16.53
CA GLU A 118 -24.88 14.57 -16.38
C GLU A 118 -24.14 14.08 -17.62
N LYS A 119 -24.66 13.04 -18.31
CA LYS A 119 -24.16 12.61 -19.61
C LYS A 119 -24.17 13.76 -20.63
N ALA A 120 -25.28 14.48 -20.73
CA ALA A 120 -25.40 15.63 -21.64
C ALA A 120 -24.41 16.75 -21.25
N SER A 121 -24.21 16.99 -19.95
CA SER A 121 -23.23 17.96 -19.46
C SER A 121 -21.80 17.56 -19.86
N ILE A 122 -21.43 16.28 -19.72
CA ILE A 122 -20.13 15.74 -20.13
C ILE A 122 -19.94 15.86 -21.65
N GLU A 123 -20.93 15.42 -22.45
CA GLU A 123 -20.87 15.49 -23.93
C GLU A 123 -20.72 16.93 -24.46
N ASN A 124 -21.27 17.92 -23.74
CA ASN A 124 -21.09 19.33 -24.06
C ASN A 124 -19.68 19.84 -23.76
N LEU A 125 -19.00 19.24 -22.78
CA LEU A 125 -17.64 19.64 -22.35
C LEU A 125 -16.55 18.92 -23.16
N THR A 126 -16.72 17.61 -23.43
CA THR A 126 -15.61 16.74 -23.87
C THR A 126 -15.84 16.04 -25.22
N LYS A 127 -16.95 16.23 -25.92
CA LYS A 127 -17.42 15.39 -27.04
C LYS A 127 -17.82 13.96 -26.57
N LYS A 128 -18.36 13.17 -27.50
CA LYS A 128 -18.78 11.78 -27.20
C LYS A 128 -17.56 10.90 -26.94
N GLY A 129 -17.48 10.35 -25.73
CA GLY A 129 -16.45 9.43 -25.30
C GLY A 129 -17.01 8.13 -24.72
N SER A 130 -16.14 7.26 -24.21
CA SER A 130 -16.48 6.00 -23.53
C SER A 130 -17.33 6.23 -22.27
N GLU A 131 -17.17 7.38 -21.63
CA GLU A 131 -17.84 7.84 -20.43
C GLU A 131 -19.35 7.96 -20.61
N ALA A 132 -19.72 8.62 -21.69
CA ALA A 132 -21.13 8.77 -22.06
C ALA A 132 -21.80 7.40 -22.31
N SER A 133 -21.04 6.43 -22.83
CA SER A 133 -21.52 5.06 -23.04
C SER A 133 -21.72 4.31 -21.70
N ALA A 134 -20.82 4.48 -20.74
CA ALA A 134 -20.94 3.85 -19.42
C ALA A 134 -22.19 4.35 -18.67
N LEU A 135 -22.45 5.66 -18.71
CA LEU A 135 -23.66 6.25 -18.11
C LEU A 135 -24.94 5.76 -18.82
N GLU A 136 -24.94 5.64 -20.14
CA GLU A 136 -26.10 5.13 -20.91
C GLU A 136 -26.36 3.65 -20.60
N THR A 137 -25.31 2.84 -20.46
CA THR A 137 -25.44 1.42 -20.09
C THR A 137 -26.12 1.27 -18.73
N MET A 138 -25.74 2.08 -17.74
CA MET A 138 -26.43 2.13 -16.45
C MET A 138 -27.91 2.51 -16.62
N CYS A 139 -28.21 3.53 -17.40
CA CYS A 139 -29.61 3.93 -17.66
C CYS A 139 -30.43 2.78 -18.26
N ILE A 140 -29.88 2.02 -19.20
CA ILE A 140 -30.55 0.86 -19.83
C ILE A 140 -30.90 -0.20 -18.79
N TYR A 141 -29.96 -0.53 -17.87
CA TYR A 141 -30.21 -1.51 -16.81
C TYR A 141 -31.28 -1.04 -15.82
N LEU A 142 -31.24 0.22 -15.41
CA LEU A 142 -32.25 0.80 -14.53
C LEU A 142 -33.62 0.88 -15.20
N GLU A 143 -33.70 1.25 -16.47
CA GLU A 143 -34.95 1.26 -17.23
C GLU A 143 -35.57 -0.14 -17.37
N ARG A 144 -34.75 -1.17 -17.52
CA ARG A 144 -35.22 -2.55 -17.49
C ARG A 144 -35.83 -2.88 -16.11
N CYS A 145 -35.17 -2.49 -15.02
CA CYS A 145 -35.70 -2.66 -13.67
C CYS A 145 -37.01 -1.88 -13.41
N ILE A 146 -37.15 -0.70 -14.02
CA ILE A 146 -38.37 0.11 -13.93
C ILE A 146 -39.53 -0.56 -14.70
N LYS A 147 -39.25 -1.11 -15.88
CA LYS A 147 -40.23 -1.74 -16.72
C LYS A 147 -40.68 -3.11 -16.21
N SER A 148 -39.74 -3.86 -15.70
CA SER A 148 -39.90 -5.24 -15.17
C SER A 148 -39.30 -5.35 -13.77
N PRO A 149 -40.05 -5.04 -12.71
CA PRO A 149 -39.53 -5.08 -11.34
C PRO A 149 -39.02 -6.46 -10.91
N GLU A 150 -39.57 -7.51 -11.50
CA GLU A 150 -39.14 -8.90 -11.32
C GLU A 150 -37.69 -9.14 -11.79
N ASP A 151 -37.17 -8.31 -12.70
CA ASP A 151 -35.79 -8.40 -13.19
C ASP A 151 -34.77 -7.72 -12.24
N ILE A 152 -35.20 -6.96 -11.25
CA ILE A 152 -34.29 -6.24 -10.32
C ILE A 152 -33.23 -7.16 -9.71
N PRO A 153 -33.57 -8.36 -9.20
CA PRO A 153 -32.58 -9.27 -8.65
C PRO A 153 -31.49 -9.66 -9.65
N ILE A 154 -31.90 -9.97 -10.89
CA ILE A 154 -30.99 -10.44 -11.95
C ILE A 154 -30.11 -9.29 -12.43
N MET A 155 -30.64 -8.08 -12.47
CA MET A 155 -29.89 -6.87 -12.90
C MET A 155 -28.95 -6.34 -11.84
N ALA A 156 -29.03 -6.77 -10.59
CA ALA A 156 -28.22 -6.26 -9.50
C ALA A 156 -26.71 -6.37 -9.76
N SER A 157 -26.25 -7.50 -10.33
CA SER A 157 -24.84 -7.66 -10.70
C SER A 157 -24.42 -6.69 -11.80
N SER A 158 -25.25 -6.54 -12.84
CA SER A 158 -24.96 -5.61 -13.94
C SER A 158 -24.92 -4.15 -13.47
N ILE A 159 -25.80 -3.78 -12.53
CA ILE A 159 -25.79 -2.46 -11.89
C ILE A 159 -24.49 -2.26 -11.10
N LYS A 160 -24.07 -3.24 -10.30
CA LYS A 160 -22.79 -3.21 -9.55
C LYS A 160 -21.58 -3.02 -10.49
N ASP A 161 -21.53 -3.80 -11.58
CA ASP A 161 -20.43 -3.73 -12.54
C ASP A 161 -20.37 -2.36 -13.23
N SER A 162 -21.54 -1.79 -13.54
CA SER A 162 -21.65 -0.43 -14.10
C SER A 162 -21.24 0.64 -13.08
N ILE A 163 -21.59 0.50 -11.81
CA ILE A 163 -21.11 1.36 -10.73
C ILE A 163 -19.58 1.34 -10.70
N SER A 164 -18.97 0.15 -10.74
CA SER A 164 -17.52 -0.01 -10.72
C SER A 164 -16.85 0.64 -11.93
N SER A 165 -17.42 0.47 -13.11
CA SER A 165 -16.93 1.08 -14.36
C SER A 165 -16.99 2.61 -14.33
N ILE A 166 -18.13 3.19 -13.92
CA ILE A 166 -18.30 4.65 -13.81
C ILE A 166 -17.32 5.22 -12.79
N SER A 167 -17.15 4.57 -11.66
CA SER A 167 -16.27 5.06 -10.61
C SER A 167 -14.78 4.95 -10.98
N ALA A 168 -14.38 3.92 -11.74
CA ALA A 168 -13.03 3.82 -12.27
C ALA A 168 -12.72 4.98 -13.22
N TRP A 169 -13.64 5.24 -14.15
CA TRP A 169 -13.53 6.38 -15.04
C TRP A 169 -13.48 7.73 -14.29
N MET A 170 -14.35 7.93 -13.31
CA MET A 170 -14.36 9.17 -12.49
C MET A 170 -13.04 9.38 -11.76
N ARG A 171 -12.43 8.30 -11.24
CA ARG A 171 -11.10 8.33 -10.62
C ARG A 171 -10.04 8.78 -11.61
N ASP A 172 -10.01 8.15 -12.80
CA ASP A 172 -9.02 8.45 -13.82
C ASP A 172 -9.16 9.90 -14.31
N TYR A 173 -10.39 10.41 -14.34
CA TYR A 173 -10.68 11.79 -14.70
C TYR A 173 -10.20 12.81 -13.64
N ARG A 174 -10.29 12.46 -12.36
CA ARG A 174 -9.80 13.30 -11.25
C ARG A 174 -8.29 13.26 -11.09
N GLY A 175 -7.69 12.14 -11.42
CA GLY A 175 -6.27 11.88 -11.27
C GLY A 175 -5.41 12.36 -12.43
N GLN A 176 -5.94 13.18 -13.34
CA GLN A 176 -5.15 13.70 -14.46
C GLN A 176 -4.08 14.65 -13.96
N PRO A 177 -2.79 14.34 -14.18
CA PRO A 177 -1.71 15.23 -13.82
C PRO A 177 -1.75 16.48 -14.68
N LEU A 178 -1.33 17.62 -14.10
CA LEU A 178 -1.00 18.78 -14.88
C LEU A 178 0.34 18.52 -15.57
N GLU A 179 0.31 18.12 -16.83
CA GLU A 179 1.54 17.98 -17.63
C GLU A 179 1.91 19.34 -18.22
N LEU A 180 3.03 19.88 -17.76
CA LEU A 180 3.60 21.12 -18.21
C LEU A 180 5.02 20.83 -18.71
N ASP A 181 5.27 21.02 -20.01
CA ASP A 181 6.59 20.75 -20.59
C ASP A 181 7.63 21.76 -20.08
N TYR A 182 7.29 23.04 -20.03
CA TYR A 182 8.12 24.08 -19.43
C TYR A 182 7.35 25.38 -19.19
N ILE A 183 7.87 26.20 -18.31
CA ILE A 183 7.46 27.59 -18.10
C ILE A 183 8.67 28.48 -18.47
N GLU A 184 8.45 29.43 -19.34
CA GLU A 184 9.47 30.41 -19.70
C GLU A 184 9.03 31.80 -19.26
N VAL A 185 9.91 32.49 -18.54
CA VAL A 185 9.72 33.88 -18.12
C VAL A 185 10.85 34.70 -18.73
N ALA A 186 10.53 35.59 -19.64
CA ALA A 186 11.52 36.42 -20.36
C ALA A 186 11.17 37.89 -20.30
N THR A 187 12.16 38.73 -20.53
CA THR A 187 11.94 40.16 -20.66
C THR A 187 11.19 40.47 -21.97
N CYS A 188 10.56 41.63 -22.06
CA CYS A 188 9.78 42.01 -23.23
C CYS A 188 10.61 42.22 -24.52
N HIS A 189 11.93 42.14 -24.44
CA HIS A 189 12.86 42.29 -25.57
C HIS A 189 13.48 40.97 -26.03
N GLU A 190 13.14 39.86 -25.39
CA GLU A 190 13.62 38.54 -25.74
C GLU A 190 12.51 37.73 -26.44
N ASP A 191 12.88 37.00 -27.48
CA ASP A 191 11.97 36.04 -28.13
C ASP A 191 11.88 34.75 -27.30
N PHE A 192 10.65 34.27 -27.11
CA PHE A 192 10.46 33.00 -26.46
C PHE A 192 10.99 31.85 -27.30
N ALA A 193 11.53 30.80 -26.66
CA ALA A 193 11.95 29.59 -27.33
C ALA A 193 10.78 28.95 -28.12
N SER A 194 11.10 28.42 -29.29
CA SER A 194 10.08 27.69 -30.07
C SER A 194 9.69 26.40 -29.36
N PRO A 195 8.39 26.15 -29.12
CA PRO A 195 7.94 24.90 -28.50
C PRO A 195 8.09 23.69 -29.42
N TYR A 196 8.42 23.93 -30.68
CA TYR A 196 8.60 22.87 -31.67
C TYR A 196 10.08 22.79 -32.03
N GLY A 197 10.73 21.66 -31.68
CA GLY A 197 12.07 21.33 -32.18
C GLY A 197 12.07 21.32 -33.72
N ASN A 198 13.19 21.67 -34.33
CA ASN A 198 13.33 21.44 -35.77
C ASN A 198 13.78 19.99 -36.01
N PHE A 199 13.27 19.37 -37.07
CA PHE A 199 13.57 17.98 -37.44
C PHE A 199 15.08 17.63 -37.42
N PHE A 200 15.94 18.57 -37.83
CA PHE A 200 17.39 18.35 -37.83
C PHE A 200 17.98 18.44 -36.41
N GLY A 201 17.40 19.23 -35.52
CA GLY A 201 17.78 19.25 -34.10
C GLY A 201 17.42 17.97 -33.37
N GLU A 202 16.22 17.44 -33.61
CA GLU A 202 15.79 16.14 -33.05
C GLU A 202 16.66 14.98 -33.57
N LEU A 203 17.02 14.99 -34.84
CA LEU A 203 17.87 13.97 -35.43
C LEU A 203 19.32 14.06 -34.88
N ALA A 204 19.85 15.27 -34.72
CA ALA A 204 21.16 15.51 -34.12
C ALA A 204 21.19 15.13 -32.63
N PHE A 205 20.13 15.46 -31.88
CA PHE A 205 19.97 15.03 -30.49
C PHE A 205 19.88 13.52 -30.37
N GLY A 206 19.05 12.88 -31.19
CA GLY A 206 18.92 11.42 -31.21
C GLY A 206 20.23 10.70 -31.55
N PHE A 207 21.00 11.26 -32.49
CA PHE A 207 22.31 10.73 -32.85
C PHE A 207 23.36 10.95 -31.75
N ASN A 208 23.39 12.13 -31.13
CA ASN A 208 24.27 12.42 -30.00
C ASN A 208 23.89 11.58 -28.75
N ALA A 209 22.60 11.42 -28.46
CA ALA A 209 22.13 10.55 -27.38
C ALA A 209 22.49 9.09 -27.64
N PHE A 210 22.39 8.62 -28.89
CA PHE A 210 22.80 7.28 -29.28
C PHE A 210 24.31 7.08 -29.13
N ILE A 211 25.14 8.02 -29.56
CA ILE A 211 26.59 7.95 -29.38
C ILE A 211 26.94 8.11 -27.90
N GLY A 212 26.34 9.05 -27.17
CA GLY A 212 26.56 9.24 -25.73
C GLY A 212 26.29 7.98 -24.92
N SER A 213 25.25 7.21 -25.29
CA SER A 213 24.92 5.94 -24.62
C SER A 213 26.02 4.86 -24.72
N PHE A 214 26.98 4.99 -25.63
CA PHE A 214 28.14 4.10 -25.74
C PHE A 214 29.38 4.59 -25.00
N PHE A 215 29.46 5.89 -24.68
CA PHE A 215 30.66 6.50 -24.11
C PHE A 215 30.44 7.13 -22.74
N GLU A 216 29.21 7.43 -22.36
CA GLU A 216 28.89 7.94 -21.05
C GLU A 216 28.35 6.82 -20.17
N ASP A 217 29.14 6.44 -19.18
CA ASP A 217 28.69 5.61 -18.08
C ASP A 217 27.89 6.51 -17.11
N TYR A 218 26.58 6.58 -17.32
CA TYR A 218 25.66 7.37 -16.48
C TYR A 218 25.61 6.86 -15.02
N THR A 219 26.31 5.79 -14.69
CA THR A 219 26.36 5.21 -13.36
C THR A 219 27.47 5.78 -12.48
N ASN A 220 28.44 6.50 -13.04
CA ASN A 220 29.61 6.99 -12.29
C ASN A 220 29.91 8.46 -12.59
N LEU A 221 29.18 9.36 -11.97
CA LEU A 221 29.50 10.80 -11.86
C LEU A 221 30.27 11.09 -10.57
N SER A 222 31.18 10.20 -10.16
CA SER A 222 32.00 10.46 -8.98
C SER A 222 33.28 11.20 -9.34
N ASP A 223 33.54 12.30 -8.65
CA ASP A 223 34.87 12.88 -8.58
C ASP A 223 35.86 11.80 -8.13
N SER A 224 36.98 11.68 -8.83
CA SER A 224 37.97 10.60 -8.65
C SER A 224 38.66 10.55 -7.28
N SER A 225 38.26 11.39 -6.32
CA SER A 225 38.79 11.48 -4.96
C SER A 225 37.80 11.10 -3.87
N ALA A 226 36.49 10.88 -4.18
CA ALA A 226 35.47 10.56 -3.20
C ALA A 226 35.27 9.06 -3.06
N THR A 227 34.95 8.59 -1.85
CA THR A 227 34.46 7.22 -1.62
C THR A 227 33.09 7.09 -2.25
N SER A 228 32.92 6.24 -3.28
CA SER A 228 31.65 5.98 -3.91
C SER A 228 30.95 4.80 -3.23
N LEU A 229 29.71 4.98 -2.79
CA LEU A 229 28.84 3.92 -2.26
C LEU A 229 27.86 3.46 -3.35
N ASP A 230 27.90 2.19 -3.69
CA ASP A 230 26.95 1.55 -4.62
C ASP A 230 25.68 1.14 -3.85
N VAL A 231 24.59 1.87 -4.08
CA VAL A 231 23.30 1.69 -3.39
C VAL A 231 22.25 1.17 -4.36
N TRP A 232 21.74 -0.02 -4.11
CA TRP A 232 20.66 -0.60 -4.90
C TRP A 232 19.30 -0.37 -4.27
N VAL A 233 18.33 -0.02 -5.13
CA VAL A 233 16.93 0.13 -4.73
C VAL A 233 16.04 -0.76 -5.60
N SER A 234 15.07 -1.43 -4.98
CA SER A 234 14.07 -2.26 -5.67
C SER A 234 12.70 -1.60 -5.55
N LEU A 235 12.49 -0.55 -6.32
CA LEU A 235 11.30 0.32 -6.29
C LEU A 235 10.74 0.51 -7.71
N ALA A 236 9.56 1.11 -7.82
CA ALA A 236 9.11 1.66 -9.09
C ALA A 236 10.01 2.83 -9.52
N ARG A 237 10.08 3.09 -10.83
CA ARG A 237 10.99 4.11 -11.39
C ARG A 237 10.80 5.48 -10.75
N ASP A 238 9.55 5.91 -10.57
CA ASP A 238 9.23 7.22 -10.02
C ASP A 238 9.70 7.36 -8.58
N GLN A 239 9.47 6.33 -7.76
CA GLN A 239 9.94 6.27 -6.38
C GLN A 239 11.47 6.26 -6.30
N ALA A 240 12.14 5.51 -7.18
CA ALA A 240 13.61 5.48 -7.24
C ALA A 240 14.19 6.85 -7.63
N THR A 241 13.50 7.59 -8.51
CA THR A 241 13.90 8.96 -8.89
C THR A 241 13.84 9.90 -7.69
N VAL A 242 12.81 9.80 -6.84
CA VAL A 242 12.73 10.60 -5.60
C VAL A 242 13.88 10.26 -4.66
N VAL A 243 14.19 8.97 -4.45
CA VAL A 243 15.35 8.57 -3.64
C VAL A 243 16.64 9.16 -4.21
N LYS A 244 16.86 9.05 -5.54
CA LYS A 244 18.03 9.60 -6.19
C LYS A 244 18.14 11.12 -5.97
N ASN A 245 17.07 11.87 -6.20
CA ASN A 245 17.06 13.32 -6.00
C ASN A 245 17.36 13.72 -4.55
N LEU A 246 16.84 13.00 -3.57
CA LEU A 246 17.16 13.24 -2.16
C LEU A 246 18.64 12.99 -1.87
N VAL A 247 19.20 11.90 -2.39
CA VAL A 247 20.61 11.56 -2.23
C VAL A 247 21.49 12.62 -2.86
N ASP A 248 21.23 13.02 -4.11
CA ASP A 248 22.03 14.01 -4.83
C ASP A 248 21.97 15.39 -4.14
N ASN A 249 20.77 15.81 -3.70
CA ASN A 249 20.56 17.14 -3.15
C ASN A 249 20.86 17.26 -1.65
N LYS A 250 20.78 16.18 -0.86
CA LYS A 250 20.87 16.27 0.60
C LYS A 250 21.96 15.41 1.23
N PHE A 251 22.40 14.35 0.58
CA PHE A 251 23.53 13.54 1.05
C PHE A 251 24.82 13.91 0.34
N ASN A 252 24.85 13.79 -0.98
CA ASN A 252 26.04 14.05 -1.80
C ASN A 252 26.53 15.51 -1.75
N SER A 253 25.61 16.44 -1.54
CA SER A 253 25.90 17.89 -1.41
C SER A 253 26.19 18.34 0.02
N ASN A 254 26.02 17.48 1.03
CA ASN A 254 26.14 17.85 2.44
C ASN A 254 27.63 17.86 2.88
N PRO A 255 28.15 18.99 3.41
CA PRO A 255 29.52 19.08 3.90
C PRO A 255 29.86 18.10 5.02
N ASP A 256 28.88 17.65 5.80
CA ASP A 256 29.09 16.69 6.91
C ASP A 256 29.49 15.29 6.40
N TYR A 257 29.13 14.96 5.14
CA TYR A 257 29.49 13.72 4.48
C TYR A 257 30.56 13.91 3.39
N ASN A 258 31.33 15.00 3.50
CA ASN A 258 32.33 15.39 2.52
C ASN A 258 33.34 14.26 2.26
N GLY A 259 33.53 13.92 0.98
CA GLY A 259 34.38 12.80 0.55
C GLY A 259 33.65 11.47 0.40
N THR A 260 32.33 11.43 0.64
CA THR A 260 31.48 10.27 0.35
C THR A 260 30.41 10.65 -0.64
N GLN A 261 30.24 9.86 -1.71
CA GLN A 261 29.14 9.98 -2.67
C GLN A 261 28.38 8.67 -2.76
N ALA A 262 27.07 8.72 -2.76
CA ALA A 262 26.22 7.56 -2.95
C ALA A 262 25.60 7.58 -4.35
N SER A 263 25.73 6.47 -5.08
CA SER A 263 25.15 6.25 -6.41
C SER A 263 23.93 5.33 -6.26
N ILE A 264 22.75 5.83 -6.65
CA ILE A 264 21.50 5.07 -6.58
C ILE A 264 21.26 4.32 -7.89
N ASN A 265 21.20 2.99 -7.80
CA ASN A 265 20.96 2.10 -8.90
C ASN A 265 19.62 1.37 -8.75
N LEU A 266 18.71 1.58 -9.71
CA LEU A 266 17.44 0.86 -9.78
C LEU A 266 17.68 -0.54 -10.33
N VAL A 267 17.48 -1.57 -9.51
CA VAL A 267 17.72 -2.96 -9.88
C VAL A 267 16.45 -3.79 -9.68
N GLN A 268 16.02 -4.47 -10.73
CA GLN A 268 14.88 -5.39 -10.73
C GLN A 268 15.29 -6.87 -10.64
N GLY A 269 16.57 -7.13 -10.39
CA GLY A 269 17.12 -8.48 -10.29
C GLY A 269 17.28 -8.98 -8.86
N SER A 270 17.67 -10.23 -8.72
CA SER A 270 17.94 -10.83 -7.41
C SER A 270 19.26 -10.30 -6.82
N VAL A 271 19.13 -9.56 -5.72
CA VAL A 271 20.27 -9.06 -4.94
C VAL A 271 21.13 -10.21 -4.42
N LEU A 272 20.52 -11.33 -4.01
CA LEU A 272 21.25 -12.51 -3.50
C LEU A 272 22.16 -13.12 -4.56
N GLU A 273 21.64 -13.38 -5.76
CA GLU A 273 22.41 -14.00 -6.85
C GLU A 273 23.53 -13.09 -7.31
N ALA A 274 23.26 -11.78 -7.45
CA ALA A 274 24.29 -10.81 -7.79
C ALA A 274 25.40 -10.74 -6.72
N THR A 275 25.04 -10.78 -5.45
CA THR A 275 25.99 -10.77 -4.33
C THR A 275 26.86 -12.03 -4.32
N LEU A 276 26.26 -13.21 -4.51
CA LEU A 276 26.98 -14.47 -4.60
C LEU A 276 27.90 -14.53 -5.82
N ALA A 277 27.53 -13.85 -6.93
CA ALA A 277 28.38 -13.68 -8.11
C ALA A 277 29.46 -12.59 -7.96
N GLY A 278 29.59 -11.94 -6.79
CA GLY A 278 30.56 -10.89 -6.53
C GLY A 278 30.21 -9.53 -7.14
N LYS A 279 29.00 -9.36 -7.70
CA LYS A 279 28.51 -8.15 -8.38
C LYS A 279 27.38 -7.45 -7.62
N GLY A 280 27.12 -7.81 -6.37
CA GLY A 280 26.08 -7.18 -5.56
C GLY A 280 26.47 -5.78 -5.06
N PRO A 281 25.53 -5.02 -4.47
CA PRO A 281 25.74 -3.66 -3.97
C PRO A 281 26.58 -3.62 -2.69
N GLU A 282 26.96 -2.41 -2.27
CA GLU A 282 27.49 -2.13 -0.92
C GLU A 282 26.37 -1.88 0.08
N ILE A 283 25.26 -1.27 -0.37
CA ILE A 283 24.05 -1.02 0.42
C ILE A 283 22.83 -1.41 -0.43
N ALA A 284 21.81 -1.99 0.19
CA ALA A 284 20.52 -2.15 -0.45
C ALA A 284 19.41 -1.57 0.41
N LEU A 285 18.54 -0.78 -0.22
CA LEU A 285 17.37 -0.17 0.41
C LEU A 285 16.09 -0.91 0.01
N PHE A 286 15.07 -0.84 0.87
CA PHE A 286 13.76 -1.47 0.68
C PHE A 286 13.82 -2.99 0.51
N ILE A 287 14.76 -3.62 1.21
CA ILE A 287 14.84 -5.07 1.25
C ILE A 287 13.88 -5.60 2.32
N GLY A 288 12.90 -6.37 1.88
CA GLY A 288 11.84 -6.88 2.75
C GLY A 288 11.85 -8.39 2.93
N GLY A 289 10.89 -8.85 3.71
CA GLY A 289 10.67 -10.26 3.94
C GLY A 289 11.77 -10.92 4.76
N ASP A 290 12.07 -12.18 4.44
CA ASP A 290 13.14 -12.96 5.07
C ASP A 290 14.53 -12.71 4.45
N PHE A 291 14.60 -11.87 3.41
CA PHE A 291 15.83 -11.62 2.67
C PHE A 291 16.99 -11.11 3.55
N PRO A 292 16.81 -10.11 4.44
CA PRO A 292 17.89 -9.67 5.32
C PRO A 292 18.48 -10.82 6.13
N ILE A 293 17.64 -11.67 6.68
CA ILE A 293 18.08 -12.81 7.50
C ILE A 293 18.72 -13.92 6.66
N GLN A 294 18.22 -14.15 5.44
CA GLN A 294 18.83 -15.09 4.49
C GLN A 294 20.25 -14.65 4.08
N LEU A 295 20.48 -13.36 3.92
CA LEU A 295 21.79 -12.78 3.63
C LEU A 295 22.71 -12.82 4.88
N ALA A 296 22.19 -12.43 6.06
CA ALA A 296 22.91 -12.45 7.33
C ALA A 296 23.36 -13.87 7.70
N ALA A 297 22.50 -14.88 7.55
CA ALA A 297 22.80 -16.27 7.82
C ALA A 297 23.95 -16.83 6.96
N ARG A 298 24.17 -16.24 5.77
CA ARG A 298 25.31 -16.57 4.88
C ARG A 298 26.55 -15.72 5.13
N GLY A 299 26.51 -14.81 6.13
CA GLY A 299 27.63 -13.93 6.46
C GLY A 299 27.87 -12.84 5.40
N LEU A 300 26.84 -12.44 4.65
CA LEU A 300 26.96 -11.44 3.58
C LEU A 300 26.69 -10.01 4.06
N LEU A 301 26.08 -9.84 5.22
CA LEU A 301 25.73 -8.54 5.78
C LEU A 301 26.64 -8.14 6.95
N LEU A 302 26.74 -6.84 7.14
CA LEU A 302 27.44 -6.22 8.25
C LEU A 302 26.52 -6.15 9.47
N ASP A 303 27.04 -6.56 10.63
CA ASP A 303 26.34 -6.39 11.90
C ASP A 303 26.38 -4.92 12.33
N MET A 304 25.20 -4.30 12.42
CA MET A 304 25.07 -2.87 12.75
C MET A 304 25.28 -2.56 14.24
N THR A 305 25.21 -3.56 15.11
CA THR A 305 25.43 -3.37 16.57
C THR A 305 26.85 -2.94 16.90
N GLN A 306 27.80 -3.10 15.99
CA GLN A 306 29.19 -2.67 16.17
C GLN A 306 29.36 -1.14 16.17
N PHE A 307 28.40 -0.37 15.65
CA PHE A 307 28.48 1.08 15.58
C PHE A 307 28.10 1.71 16.93
N LYS A 308 28.89 2.69 17.38
CA LYS A 308 28.77 3.29 18.71
C LYS A 308 27.44 4.00 18.97
N ASP A 309 26.83 4.55 17.93
CA ASP A 309 25.57 5.29 17.95
C ASP A 309 24.35 4.44 17.58
N TYR A 310 24.52 3.12 17.37
CA TYR A 310 23.46 2.20 17.01
C TYR A 310 22.24 2.31 17.93
N GLU A 311 22.43 2.25 19.25
CA GLU A 311 21.36 2.35 20.26
C GLU A 311 20.58 3.69 20.19
N ALA A 312 21.25 4.76 19.79
CA ALA A 312 20.60 6.06 19.61
C ALA A 312 19.75 6.09 18.32
N VAL A 313 20.24 5.43 17.26
CA VAL A 313 19.53 5.33 15.98
C VAL A 313 18.28 4.47 16.08
N THR A 314 18.31 3.37 16.82
CA THR A 314 17.16 2.47 16.96
C THR A 314 15.95 3.08 17.67
N LYS A 315 16.14 4.15 18.45
CA LYS A 315 15.05 4.88 19.13
C LYS A 315 14.03 5.54 18.16
N ARG A 316 14.37 5.66 16.89
CA ARG A 316 13.48 6.18 15.84
C ARG A 316 12.34 5.22 15.49
N PHE A 317 12.49 3.95 15.84
CA PHE A 317 11.59 2.88 15.45
C PHE A 317 10.76 2.37 16.62
N ALA A 318 9.65 1.69 16.31
CA ALA A 318 8.86 1.01 17.32
C ALA A 318 9.72 -0.02 18.07
N LYS A 319 9.38 -0.28 19.34
CA LYS A 319 10.19 -1.08 20.27
C LYS A 319 10.67 -2.41 19.69
N ASP A 320 9.81 -3.14 19.00
CA ASP A 320 10.12 -4.49 18.50
C ASP A 320 10.49 -4.49 17.00
N ALA A 321 10.55 -3.34 16.32
CA ALA A 321 10.80 -3.26 14.88
C ALA A 321 12.14 -3.87 14.45
N MET A 322 13.14 -3.84 15.34
CA MET A 322 14.46 -4.40 15.07
C MET A 322 14.45 -5.94 15.01
N THR A 323 13.49 -6.60 15.64
CA THR A 323 13.36 -8.07 15.67
C THR A 323 13.30 -8.70 14.27
N LEU A 324 12.79 -7.96 13.28
CA LEU A 324 12.74 -8.41 11.87
C LEU A 324 14.13 -8.50 11.22
N TYR A 325 15.14 -7.85 11.81
CA TYR A 325 16.52 -7.79 11.30
C TYR A 325 17.52 -8.46 12.25
N GLU A 326 17.05 -9.03 13.35
CA GLU A 326 17.86 -9.77 14.29
C GLU A 326 18.12 -11.20 13.79
N TYR A 327 19.37 -11.60 13.84
CA TYR A 327 19.75 -12.98 13.55
C TYR A 327 20.67 -13.51 14.65
N ASN A 328 20.29 -14.66 15.21
CA ASN A 328 21.09 -15.41 16.18
C ASN A 328 21.73 -16.60 15.45
N ASP A 329 23.06 -16.64 15.43
CA ASP A 329 23.82 -17.69 14.77
C ASP A 329 24.19 -18.87 15.70
N GLY A 330 23.65 -18.87 16.93
CA GLY A 330 23.93 -19.84 17.98
C GLY A 330 25.11 -19.44 18.88
N VAL A 331 25.84 -18.37 18.57
CA VAL A 331 26.96 -17.82 19.36
C VAL A 331 26.64 -16.41 19.83
N SER A 332 26.12 -15.58 18.93
CA SER A 332 25.76 -14.19 19.19
C SER A 332 24.50 -13.80 18.44
N THR A 333 23.84 -12.75 18.91
CA THR A 333 22.74 -12.10 18.19
C THR A 333 23.27 -10.79 17.62
N GLY A 334 23.16 -10.64 16.30
CA GLY A 334 23.48 -9.40 15.59
C GLY A 334 22.24 -8.80 14.92
N VAL A 335 22.32 -7.53 14.51
CA VAL A 335 21.27 -6.82 13.78
C VAL A 335 21.80 -6.40 12.42
N TYR A 336 21.11 -6.81 11.37
CA TYR A 336 21.62 -6.77 10.00
C TYR A 336 20.81 -5.85 9.07
N GLY A 337 20.02 -4.95 9.63
CA GLY A 337 19.28 -3.94 8.89
C GLY A 337 18.64 -2.90 9.80
N LEU A 338 18.29 -1.74 9.23
CA LEU A 338 17.42 -0.75 9.85
C LEU A 338 16.08 -0.71 9.12
N PRO A 339 14.93 -0.67 9.83
CA PRO A 339 13.63 -0.53 9.19
C PRO A 339 13.51 0.74 8.36
N VAL A 340 12.91 0.66 7.18
CA VAL A 340 12.60 1.81 6.30
C VAL A 340 11.09 1.98 6.18
N SER A 341 10.36 0.91 5.88
CA SER A 341 8.90 0.92 5.88
C SER A 341 8.33 -0.10 6.85
N GLN A 342 7.14 0.17 7.38
CA GLN A 342 6.43 -0.72 8.28
C GLN A 342 4.92 -0.58 8.09
N THR A 343 4.23 -1.66 7.76
CA THR A 343 2.77 -1.72 7.69
C THR A 343 2.24 -2.84 8.58
N PHE A 344 1.03 -2.69 9.09
CA PHE A 344 0.39 -3.65 10.00
C PHE A 344 -1.12 -3.64 9.81
N PRO A 345 -1.82 -4.74 10.18
CA PRO A 345 -3.25 -4.84 10.00
C PRO A 345 -4.03 -3.96 10.97
N MET A 346 -5.15 -3.42 10.47
CA MET A 346 -6.19 -2.74 11.22
C MET A 346 -7.57 -3.23 10.78
N LEU A 347 -8.59 -3.03 11.58
CA LEU A 347 -9.97 -3.33 11.22
C LEU A 347 -10.58 -2.10 10.53
N PHE A 348 -10.93 -2.24 9.25
CA PHE A 348 -11.75 -1.29 8.51
C PHE A 348 -13.22 -1.68 8.59
N TYR A 349 -14.11 -0.70 8.77
CA TYR A 349 -15.54 -0.98 8.92
C TYR A 349 -16.41 0.10 8.28
N ARG A 350 -17.54 -0.33 7.73
CA ARG A 350 -18.57 0.54 7.16
C ARG A 350 -19.51 1.02 8.26
N THR A 351 -19.40 2.29 8.62
CA THR A 351 -20.20 2.92 9.69
C THR A 351 -21.68 2.96 9.35
N ASP A 352 -22.01 3.20 8.08
CA ASP A 352 -23.39 3.23 7.58
C ASP A 352 -24.04 1.83 7.61
N VAL A 353 -23.31 0.79 7.21
CA VAL A 353 -23.83 -0.59 7.21
C VAL A 353 -24.01 -1.11 8.64
N LEU A 354 -23.04 -0.89 9.52
CA LEU A 354 -23.16 -1.31 10.92
C LEU A 354 -24.36 -0.64 11.61
N LYS A 355 -24.56 0.66 11.40
CA LYS A 355 -25.73 1.39 11.93
C LYS A 355 -27.05 0.84 11.38
N GLU A 356 -27.12 0.50 10.09
CA GLU A 356 -28.29 -0.12 9.46
C GLU A 356 -28.63 -1.48 10.11
N LEU A 357 -27.62 -2.20 10.58
CA LEU A 357 -27.76 -3.49 11.29
C LEU A 357 -28.01 -3.33 12.80
N GLY A 358 -27.98 -2.10 13.32
CA GLY A 358 -28.21 -1.80 14.73
C GLY A 358 -26.96 -1.83 15.61
N TYR A 359 -25.76 -1.81 15.00
CA TYR A 359 -24.49 -1.73 15.72
C TYR A 359 -23.96 -0.28 15.71
N GLU A 360 -23.70 0.27 16.88
CA GLU A 360 -23.11 1.61 17.01
C GLU A 360 -21.60 1.62 16.84
N ASN A 361 -20.95 0.53 17.27
CA ASN A 361 -19.49 0.38 17.25
C ASN A 361 -19.05 -0.90 16.53
N PRO A 362 -17.84 -0.94 15.97
CA PRO A 362 -17.22 -2.16 15.45
C PRO A 362 -16.88 -3.11 16.61
N PRO A 363 -16.65 -4.41 16.31
CA PRO A 363 -16.27 -5.38 17.34
C PRO A 363 -14.87 -5.11 17.87
N GLU A 364 -14.73 -5.03 19.19
CA GLU A 364 -13.44 -4.91 19.88
C GLU A 364 -12.74 -6.26 20.07
N THR A 365 -13.51 -7.36 20.07
CA THR A 365 -12.99 -8.71 20.29
C THR A 365 -13.46 -9.68 19.21
N TRP A 366 -12.74 -10.79 19.04
CA TRP A 366 -13.14 -11.88 18.14
C TRP A 366 -14.46 -12.52 18.55
N ASP A 367 -14.77 -12.56 19.85
CA ASP A 367 -16.04 -13.06 20.35
C ASP A 367 -17.18 -12.13 19.90
N GLN A 368 -17.04 -10.82 20.08
CA GLN A 368 -18.01 -9.82 19.58
C GLN A 368 -18.21 -9.93 18.06
N LEU A 369 -17.09 -10.08 17.30
CA LEU A 369 -17.18 -10.31 15.84
C LEU A 369 -18.01 -11.58 15.55
N THR A 370 -17.74 -12.66 16.27
CA THR A 370 -18.46 -13.94 16.09
C THR A 370 -19.95 -13.79 16.41
N ASP A 371 -20.29 -13.02 17.43
CA ASP A 371 -21.70 -12.73 17.81
C ASP A 371 -22.42 -11.89 16.74
N MET A 372 -21.71 -11.10 15.95
CA MET A 372 -22.27 -10.32 14.83
C MET A 372 -22.56 -11.18 13.59
N LEU A 373 -21.82 -12.29 13.40
CA LEU A 373 -21.88 -13.10 12.16
C LEU A 373 -23.27 -13.57 11.78
N PRO A 374 -24.15 -14.09 12.71
CA PRO A 374 -25.49 -14.49 12.33
C PRO A 374 -26.34 -13.37 11.74
N THR A 375 -26.14 -12.14 12.21
CA THR A 375 -26.84 -10.95 11.69
C THR A 375 -26.34 -10.57 10.31
N LEU A 376 -25.01 -10.55 10.12
CA LEU A 376 -24.36 -10.28 8.84
C LEU A 376 -24.78 -11.31 7.80
N GLN A 377 -24.60 -12.60 8.09
CA GLN A 377 -24.86 -13.68 7.15
C GLN A 377 -26.34 -13.81 6.75
N ARG A 378 -27.27 -13.50 7.68
CA ARG A 378 -28.70 -13.43 7.35
C ARG A 378 -29.00 -12.37 6.29
N LYS A 379 -28.13 -11.36 6.15
CA LYS A 379 -28.23 -10.28 5.18
C LYS A 379 -27.26 -10.46 4.00
N TYR A 380 -26.64 -11.65 3.86
CA TYR A 380 -25.64 -11.97 2.84
C TYR A 380 -24.44 -11.01 2.86
N LEU A 381 -24.06 -10.57 4.06
CA LEU A 381 -22.87 -9.75 4.28
C LEU A 381 -21.77 -10.62 4.89
N ASP A 382 -20.53 -10.33 4.51
CA ASP A 382 -19.37 -11.12 4.88
C ASP A 382 -18.36 -10.31 5.70
N VAL A 383 -17.39 -11.01 6.26
CA VAL A 383 -16.23 -10.44 6.94
C VAL A 383 -14.97 -10.86 6.21
N GLY A 384 -14.10 -9.91 5.90
CA GLY A 384 -12.84 -10.13 5.23
C GLY A 384 -11.67 -10.30 6.20
N LEU A 385 -11.08 -11.49 6.22
CA LEU A 385 -9.82 -11.73 6.91
C LEU A 385 -8.75 -12.10 5.89
N ILE A 386 -7.58 -11.47 6.01
CA ILE A 386 -6.47 -11.74 5.10
C ILE A 386 -5.99 -13.18 5.29
N LEU A 387 -5.98 -13.93 4.19
CA LEU A 387 -5.25 -15.18 4.08
C LEU A 387 -4.05 -14.98 3.16
N PRO A 388 -2.89 -15.53 3.50
CA PRO A 388 -1.76 -15.53 2.61
C PRO A 388 -2.12 -16.25 1.31
N GLN A 389 -2.23 -15.51 0.21
CA GLN A 389 -2.60 -16.05 -1.10
C GLN A 389 -1.45 -16.82 -1.75
N ASN A 390 -0.22 -16.37 -1.50
CA ASN A 390 0.97 -16.93 -2.13
C ASN A 390 1.76 -17.79 -1.15
N VAL A 391 1.90 -19.08 -1.48
CA VAL A 391 2.79 -20.02 -0.78
C VAL A 391 4.27 -19.61 -0.89
N SER A 392 4.57 -18.65 -1.77
CA SER A 392 5.91 -18.12 -2.01
C SER A 392 6.22 -16.85 -1.20
N SER A 393 5.28 -16.29 -0.45
CA SER A 393 5.64 -15.22 0.48
C SER A 393 6.45 -15.82 1.61
N ASN A 394 7.67 -15.38 1.71
CA ASN A 394 8.70 -15.95 2.58
C ASN A 394 8.64 -15.40 3.99
N THR A 395 7.60 -14.66 4.33
CA THR A 395 7.37 -14.05 5.65
C THR A 395 6.03 -14.45 6.21
N PHE A 396 5.90 -14.33 7.51
CA PHE A 396 4.59 -14.19 8.11
C PHE A 396 4.01 -12.86 7.59
N ASP A 397 3.20 -12.95 6.53
CA ASP A 397 2.54 -11.76 6.01
C ASP A 397 1.84 -11.05 7.18
N SER A 398 2.02 -9.74 7.25
CA SER A 398 1.23 -8.92 8.15
C SER A 398 -0.23 -9.20 7.84
N GLY A 399 -0.98 -9.64 8.83
CA GLY A 399 -2.36 -10.03 8.64
C GLY A 399 -2.61 -11.53 8.51
N ASN A 400 -1.61 -12.39 8.62
CA ASN A 400 -1.87 -13.80 8.84
C ASN A 400 -2.67 -13.96 10.13
N THR A 401 -3.96 -14.24 9.98
CA THR A 401 -4.91 -14.27 11.11
C THR A 401 -4.49 -15.27 12.19
N PHE A 402 -3.89 -16.41 11.82
CA PHE A 402 -3.40 -17.37 12.81
C PHE A 402 -2.26 -16.82 13.66
N ILE A 403 -1.28 -16.14 13.03
CA ILE A 403 -0.17 -15.51 13.75
C ILE A 403 -0.68 -14.39 14.65
N MET A 404 -1.57 -13.54 14.15
CA MET A 404 -2.22 -12.50 14.94
C MET A 404 -2.92 -13.07 16.18
N LEU A 405 -3.75 -14.10 16.01
CA LEU A 405 -4.42 -14.77 17.13
C LEU A 405 -3.43 -15.41 18.11
N MET A 406 -2.34 -16.00 17.62
CA MET A 406 -1.26 -16.53 18.45
C MET A 406 -0.62 -15.45 19.33
N LEU A 407 -0.21 -14.34 18.72
CA LEU A 407 0.41 -13.21 19.44
C LEU A 407 -0.54 -12.61 20.49
N GLN A 408 -1.83 -12.59 20.20
CA GLN A 408 -2.87 -12.13 21.13
C GLN A 408 -3.06 -13.05 22.35
N THR A 409 -2.59 -14.31 22.31
CA THR A 409 -2.53 -15.16 23.52
C THR A 409 -1.39 -14.77 24.46
N GLY A 410 -0.51 -13.87 24.03
CA GLY A 410 0.73 -13.49 24.75
C GLY A 410 1.91 -14.44 24.51
N GLN A 411 1.74 -15.50 23.72
CA GLN A 411 2.79 -16.48 23.43
C GLN A 411 3.65 -16.04 22.23
N ASP A 412 4.92 -16.43 22.28
CA ASP A 412 5.83 -16.34 21.14
C ASP A 412 5.59 -17.49 20.18
N ILE A 413 5.88 -17.27 18.90
CA ILE A 413 5.76 -18.31 17.86
C ILE A 413 6.82 -19.39 18.05
N TYR A 414 8.05 -18.97 18.35
CA TYR A 414 9.18 -19.89 18.59
C TYR A 414 9.43 -20.10 20.07
N ASN A 415 9.89 -21.30 20.39
CA ASN A 415 10.37 -21.61 21.72
C ASN A 415 11.85 -21.20 21.85
N LYS A 416 12.28 -20.86 23.06
CA LYS A 416 13.68 -20.51 23.35
C LYS A 416 14.67 -21.63 23.00
N ASP A 417 14.23 -22.88 22.96
CA ASP A 417 15.05 -24.01 22.53
C ASP A 417 15.55 -23.85 21.10
N LEU A 418 14.87 -23.06 20.26
CA LEU A 418 15.33 -22.70 18.92
C LEU A 418 16.75 -22.12 18.91
N TYR A 419 17.08 -21.29 19.90
CA TYR A 419 18.34 -20.56 19.96
C TYR A 419 19.43 -21.27 20.78
N THR A 420 19.08 -22.34 21.49
CA THR A 420 19.99 -23.08 22.38
C THR A 420 20.31 -24.48 21.88
N THR A 421 19.64 -24.92 20.81
CA THR A 421 19.81 -26.26 20.25
C THR A 421 21.10 -26.37 19.44
N ASP A 422 21.93 -27.38 19.74
CA ASP A 422 23.06 -27.76 18.86
C ASP A 422 22.55 -28.59 17.66
N TYR A 423 22.27 -27.89 16.58
CA TYR A 423 21.77 -28.50 15.34
C TYR A 423 22.77 -29.45 14.68
N ASN A 424 24.08 -29.23 14.85
CA ASN A 424 25.11 -30.02 14.19
C ASN A 424 25.19 -31.44 14.72
N SER A 425 24.92 -31.63 16.01
CA SER A 425 24.93 -32.96 16.65
C SER A 425 23.59 -33.69 16.55
N MET A 426 22.53 -33.01 16.09
CA MET A 426 21.16 -33.53 16.12
C MET A 426 20.92 -34.61 15.07
N LYS A 427 20.40 -35.76 15.49
CA LYS A 427 19.95 -36.83 14.60
C LYS A 427 18.48 -36.67 14.24
N THR A 428 18.08 -37.20 13.08
CA THR A 428 16.68 -37.16 12.62
C THR A 428 15.68 -37.74 13.63
N THR A 429 16.12 -38.73 14.42
CA THR A 429 15.30 -39.34 15.50
C THR A 429 15.02 -38.39 16.66
N ASP A 430 15.87 -37.40 16.88
CA ASP A 430 15.82 -36.51 18.06
C ASP A 430 14.91 -35.30 17.80
N ILE A 431 14.62 -35.00 16.53
CA ILE A 431 13.85 -33.82 16.10
C ILE A 431 12.46 -33.77 16.75
N LYS A 432 11.81 -34.93 16.91
CA LYS A 432 10.47 -35.00 17.53
C LYS A 432 10.48 -34.56 19.00
N ASN A 433 11.60 -34.73 19.68
CA ASN A 433 11.73 -34.48 21.11
C ASN A 433 12.14 -33.03 21.43
N VAL A 434 12.49 -32.23 20.43
CA VAL A 434 12.90 -30.82 20.61
C VAL A 434 11.69 -29.91 20.44
N ASN A 435 11.58 -28.92 21.33
CA ASN A 435 10.49 -27.96 21.30
C ASN A 435 10.92 -26.65 20.65
N LEU A 436 10.98 -26.60 19.31
CA LEU A 436 11.45 -25.43 18.54
C LEU A 436 10.36 -24.36 18.34
N THR A 437 9.09 -24.75 18.45
CA THR A 437 7.93 -23.87 18.21
C THR A 437 6.91 -24.02 19.31
N ASN A 438 6.06 -23.04 19.51
CA ASN A 438 4.96 -23.08 20.47
C ASN A 438 3.61 -23.51 19.84
N PHE A 439 3.61 -24.08 18.64
CA PHE A 439 2.37 -24.47 17.94
C PHE A 439 1.57 -25.60 18.62
N MET A 440 2.18 -26.34 19.52
CA MET A 440 1.53 -27.45 20.22
C MET A 440 1.09 -27.15 21.65
N THR A 441 1.12 -25.88 22.06
CA THR A 441 0.51 -25.45 23.32
C THR A 441 -1.02 -25.56 23.24
N GLN A 442 -1.69 -25.61 24.37
CA GLN A 442 -3.15 -25.67 24.39
C GLN A 442 -3.79 -24.43 23.75
N ASP A 443 -3.20 -23.26 23.98
CA ASP A 443 -3.67 -22.01 23.38
C ASP A 443 -3.49 -22.00 21.86
N SER A 444 -2.35 -22.48 21.37
CA SER A 444 -2.09 -22.54 19.92
C SER A 444 -3.07 -23.48 19.20
N ILE A 445 -3.39 -24.61 19.80
CA ILE A 445 -4.39 -25.54 19.25
C ILE A 445 -5.77 -24.87 19.22
N ARG A 446 -6.17 -24.22 20.32
CA ARG A 446 -7.43 -23.47 20.41
C ARG A 446 -7.52 -22.38 19.35
N VAL A 447 -6.46 -21.61 19.19
CA VAL A 447 -6.36 -20.52 18.19
C VAL A 447 -6.42 -21.08 16.76
N PHE A 448 -5.74 -22.19 16.48
CA PHE A 448 -5.80 -22.84 15.17
C PHE A 448 -7.20 -23.36 14.86
N GLU A 449 -7.88 -23.94 15.85
CA GLU A 449 -9.29 -24.34 15.75
C GLU A 449 -10.20 -23.13 15.51
N GLN A 450 -9.98 -22.01 16.21
CA GLN A 450 -10.74 -20.79 16.02
C GLN A 450 -10.54 -20.23 14.60
N TRP A 451 -9.29 -20.14 14.13
CA TRP A 451 -9.00 -19.70 12.79
C TRP A 451 -9.65 -20.54 11.70
N THR A 452 -9.55 -21.86 11.79
CA THR A 452 -10.18 -22.77 10.82
C THR A 452 -11.71 -22.73 10.88
N LYS A 453 -12.31 -22.47 12.05
CA LYS A 453 -13.77 -22.32 12.21
C LYS A 453 -14.34 -21.14 11.44
N PHE A 454 -13.61 -20.06 11.26
CA PHE A 454 -14.08 -18.93 10.42
C PHE A 454 -14.44 -19.40 9.01
N TYR A 455 -13.74 -20.39 8.48
CA TYR A 455 -13.95 -20.92 7.13
C TYR A 455 -14.84 -22.17 7.09
N THR A 456 -14.72 -23.07 8.05
CA THR A 456 -15.47 -24.35 8.03
C THR A 456 -16.87 -24.24 8.63
N VAL A 457 -17.08 -23.31 9.57
CA VAL A 457 -18.36 -23.12 10.28
C VAL A 457 -19.04 -21.82 9.86
N PHE A 458 -18.27 -20.74 9.78
CA PHE A 458 -18.80 -19.41 9.47
C PHE A 458 -18.68 -19.04 7.99
N SER A 459 -18.16 -19.95 7.14
CA SER A 459 -18.14 -19.83 5.68
C SER A 459 -17.47 -18.56 5.15
N PHE A 460 -16.40 -18.10 5.82
CA PHE A 460 -15.63 -16.98 5.31
C PHE A 460 -14.99 -17.32 3.97
N ASP A 461 -14.93 -16.35 3.07
CA ASP A 461 -14.27 -16.51 1.78
C ASP A 461 -12.76 -16.63 1.94
N GLN A 462 -12.17 -17.63 1.27
CA GLN A 462 -10.70 -17.79 1.24
C GLN A 462 -10.04 -16.80 0.29
N THR A 463 -10.76 -16.34 -0.72
CA THR A 463 -10.28 -15.38 -1.73
C THR A 463 -11.38 -14.35 -1.99
N PHE A 464 -11.03 -13.09 -1.92
CA PHE A 464 -11.97 -11.99 -2.18
C PHE A 464 -11.23 -10.72 -2.59
N ASP A 465 -11.91 -9.86 -3.31
CA ASP A 465 -11.47 -8.49 -3.54
C ASP A 465 -11.98 -7.60 -2.40
N ALA A 466 -11.09 -7.32 -1.45
CA ALA A 466 -11.41 -6.51 -0.28
C ALA A 466 -11.90 -5.12 -0.66
N PHE A 467 -11.25 -4.47 -1.64
CA PHE A 467 -11.59 -3.11 -2.05
C PHE A 467 -13.00 -3.04 -2.64
N SER A 468 -13.29 -3.86 -3.65
CA SER A 468 -14.59 -3.85 -4.32
C SER A 468 -15.73 -4.20 -3.37
N ARG A 469 -15.56 -5.23 -2.54
CA ARG A 469 -16.61 -5.70 -1.63
C ARG A 469 -16.81 -4.78 -0.41
N PHE A 470 -15.75 -4.15 0.08
CA PHE A 470 -15.87 -3.13 1.12
C PHE A 470 -16.55 -1.87 0.59
N ARG A 471 -16.16 -1.42 -0.59
CA ARG A 471 -16.73 -0.27 -1.27
C ARG A 471 -18.25 -0.41 -1.50
N THR A 472 -18.73 -1.57 -1.97
CA THR A 472 -20.16 -1.84 -2.15
C THR A 472 -20.90 -2.06 -0.83
N GLY A 473 -20.18 -2.35 0.26
CA GLY A 473 -20.72 -2.68 1.58
C GLY A 473 -21.13 -4.16 1.74
N GLU A 474 -20.79 -5.02 0.78
CA GLU A 474 -20.97 -6.48 0.90
C GLU A 474 -20.12 -7.07 2.02
N MET A 475 -18.96 -6.48 2.25
CA MET A 475 -18.00 -6.89 3.26
C MET A 475 -17.72 -5.71 4.20
N PRO A 476 -18.66 -5.42 5.14
CA PRO A 476 -18.61 -4.21 5.95
C PRO A 476 -17.53 -4.21 7.03
N LEU A 477 -16.89 -5.34 7.28
CA LEU A 477 -15.79 -5.52 8.22
C LEU A 477 -14.64 -6.22 7.49
N VAL A 478 -13.48 -5.58 7.43
CA VAL A 478 -12.31 -6.12 6.74
C VAL A 478 -11.05 -5.83 7.55
N VAL A 479 -10.26 -6.84 7.83
CA VAL A 479 -8.92 -6.68 8.39
C VAL A 479 -7.94 -6.52 7.22
N GLN A 480 -7.30 -5.35 7.12
CA GLN A 480 -6.35 -5.01 6.06
C GLN A 480 -5.19 -4.19 6.63
N ALA A 481 -4.08 -4.11 5.88
CA ALA A 481 -2.99 -3.20 6.21
C ALA A 481 -3.51 -1.76 6.32
N TYR A 482 -2.98 -0.97 7.26
CA TYR A 482 -3.48 0.41 7.45
C TYR A 482 -3.34 1.26 6.18
N THR A 483 -2.42 0.92 5.29
CA THR A 483 -2.26 1.55 3.96
C THR A 483 -3.46 1.35 3.03
N PHE A 484 -4.38 0.44 3.35
CA PHE A 484 -5.68 0.30 2.66
C PHE A 484 -6.51 1.59 2.72
N TYR A 485 -6.29 2.42 3.75
CA TYR A 485 -6.81 3.77 3.84
C TYR A 485 -6.51 4.60 2.58
N ASN A 486 -5.28 4.54 2.08
CA ASN A 486 -4.84 5.31 0.91
C ASN A 486 -5.66 4.90 -0.33
N GLN A 487 -5.86 3.60 -0.52
CA GLN A 487 -6.65 3.07 -1.63
C GLN A 487 -8.13 3.51 -1.54
N LEU A 488 -8.74 3.41 -0.35
CA LEU A 488 -10.13 3.83 -0.14
C LEU A 488 -10.31 5.33 -0.36
N SER A 489 -9.40 6.13 0.14
CA SER A 489 -9.47 7.59 0.05
C SER A 489 -9.41 8.10 -1.38
N VAL A 490 -8.64 7.43 -2.26
CA VAL A 490 -8.47 7.84 -3.66
C VAL A 490 -9.48 7.17 -4.58
N ALA A 491 -9.70 5.86 -4.42
CA ALA A 491 -10.43 5.07 -5.40
C ALA A 491 -11.91 4.82 -5.02
N ALA A 492 -12.35 5.25 -3.84
CA ALA A 492 -13.74 5.14 -3.39
C ALA A 492 -14.27 6.45 -2.78
N PRO A 493 -14.18 7.59 -3.49
CA PRO A 493 -14.59 8.88 -2.94
C PRO A 493 -16.08 8.93 -2.60
N GLU A 494 -16.93 8.15 -3.27
CA GLU A 494 -18.37 8.06 -3.03
C GLU A 494 -18.75 7.51 -1.68
N ILE A 495 -17.87 6.75 -1.02
CA ILE A 495 -18.11 6.26 0.35
C ILE A 495 -17.34 7.05 1.41
N LYS A 496 -16.78 8.21 1.06
CA LYS A 496 -16.08 9.07 2.01
C LYS A 496 -17.01 9.47 3.19
N GLY A 497 -16.52 9.26 4.42
CA GLY A 497 -17.30 9.51 5.64
C GLY A 497 -18.29 8.41 6.02
N LEU A 498 -18.41 7.33 5.24
CA LEU A 498 -19.25 6.17 5.52
C LEU A 498 -18.44 4.95 6.01
N TRP A 499 -17.18 5.12 6.25
CA TRP A 499 -16.29 4.10 6.80
C TRP A 499 -15.28 4.72 7.75
N ASP A 500 -14.70 3.88 8.56
CA ASP A 500 -13.64 4.24 9.47
C ASP A 500 -12.76 3.01 9.72
N PHE A 501 -11.70 3.18 10.50
CA PHE A 501 -10.82 2.09 10.88
C PHE A 501 -10.44 2.20 12.36
N THR A 502 -10.09 1.06 12.94
CA THR A 502 -9.74 0.94 14.36
C THR A 502 -8.78 -0.24 14.56
N LEU A 503 -8.40 -0.51 15.81
CA LEU A 503 -7.62 -1.68 16.19
C LEU A 503 -8.26 -2.96 15.65
N VAL A 504 -7.43 -3.97 15.33
CA VAL A 504 -7.95 -5.31 15.02
C VAL A 504 -8.73 -5.86 16.21
N PRO A 505 -9.72 -6.73 16.01
CA PRO A 505 -10.36 -7.42 17.13
C PRO A 505 -9.32 -8.12 17.99
N GLY A 506 -9.40 -7.90 19.29
CA GLY A 506 -8.45 -8.45 20.25
C GLY A 506 -8.94 -9.72 20.92
N THR A 507 -8.04 -10.36 21.67
CA THR A 507 -8.35 -11.51 22.52
C THR A 507 -8.38 -11.06 23.98
N LYS A 508 -9.51 -11.34 24.66
CA LYS A 508 -9.67 -11.02 26.08
C LYS A 508 -8.74 -11.86 26.94
N GLN A 509 -7.96 -11.21 27.79
CA GLN A 509 -7.04 -11.84 28.73
C GLN A 509 -7.73 -12.23 30.05
N ALA A 510 -7.04 -13.04 30.85
CA ALA A 510 -7.56 -13.50 32.14
C ALA A 510 -7.78 -12.34 33.15
N ASP A 511 -7.04 -11.26 33.04
CA ASP A 511 -7.17 -10.03 33.86
C ASP A 511 -8.27 -9.09 33.37
N GLY A 512 -8.95 -9.44 32.28
CA GLY A 512 -10.01 -8.66 31.66
C GLY A 512 -9.55 -7.63 30.62
N THR A 513 -8.25 -7.43 30.44
CA THR A 513 -7.70 -6.60 29.36
C THR A 513 -7.90 -7.25 27.98
N ILE A 514 -7.90 -6.43 26.92
CA ILE A 514 -7.99 -6.93 25.56
C ILE A 514 -6.61 -6.75 24.90
N ASN A 515 -6.07 -7.85 24.38
CA ASN A 515 -4.81 -7.84 23.67
C ASN A 515 -5.05 -7.75 22.15
N HIS A 516 -4.65 -6.65 21.52
CA HIS A 516 -4.76 -6.38 20.09
C HIS A 516 -3.45 -6.62 19.33
N ALA A 517 -2.59 -7.49 19.85
CA ALA A 517 -1.27 -7.73 19.27
C ALA A 517 -1.36 -8.18 17.81
N VAL A 518 -0.48 -7.61 16.99
CA VAL A 518 -0.29 -7.95 15.57
C VAL A 518 1.20 -7.91 15.25
N ASN A 519 1.62 -8.65 14.23
CA ASN A 519 2.94 -8.45 13.63
C ASN A 519 2.86 -7.44 12.48
N SER A 520 4.00 -6.85 12.15
CA SER A 520 4.11 -5.99 10.98
C SER A 520 4.78 -6.69 9.80
N ALA A 521 4.71 -6.07 8.64
CA ALA A 521 5.57 -6.32 7.50
C ALA A 521 6.22 -5.01 7.07
N GLY A 522 7.38 -5.10 6.46
CA GLY A 522 8.07 -3.91 6.01
C GLY A 522 9.34 -4.24 5.24
N SER A 523 10.08 -3.20 4.95
CA SER A 523 11.37 -3.27 4.28
C SER A 523 12.41 -2.47 5.04
N GLY A 524 13.68 -2.82 4.86
CA GLY A 524 14.79 -2.18 5.55
C GLY A 524 15.94 -1.82 4.63
N ALA A 525 16.91 -1.15 5.24
CA ALA A 525 18.20 -0.83 4.66
C ALA A 525 19.25 -1.80 5.23
N VAL A 526 20.03 -2.45 4.36
CA VAL A 526 21.08 -3.40 4.75
C VAL A 526 22.44 -2.95 4.21
N ILE A 527 23.51 -3.26 4.95
CA ILE A 527 24.89 -2.99 4.52
C ILE A 527 25.59 -4.33 4.28
N PHE A 528 26.20 -4.49 3.10
CA PHE A 528 26.95 -5.69 2.79
C PHE A 528 28.36 -5.66 3.40
N ASN A 529 28.84 -6.80 3.87
CA ASN A 529 30.15 -6.92 4.56
C ASN A 529 31.36 -6.60 3.64
N LYS A 530 31.15 -6.61 2.34
CA LYS A 530 32.17 -6.27 1.33
C LYS A 530 32.40 -4.77 1.16
N VAL A 531 31.59 -3.91 1.82
CA VAL A 531 31.70 -2.47 1.69
C VAL A 531 33.12 -2.01 2.06
N SER A 532 33.68 -1.13 1.22
CA SER A 532 35.05 -0.64 1.40
C SER A 532 35.19 0.31 2.59
N ASN A 533 34.16 1.11 2.84
CA ASN A 533 34.11 2.05 3.95
C ASN A 533 32.84 1.86 4.80
N GLN A 534 32.96 1.05 5.84
CA GLN A 534 31.84 0.71 6.74
C GLN A 534 31.26 1.92 7.45
N ALA A 535 32.10 2.89 7.83
CA ALA A 535 31.64 4.11 8.51
C ALA A 535 30.79 4.98 7.56
N ALA A 536 31.22 5.17 6.31
CA ALA A 536 30.45 5.91 5.31
C ALA A 536 29.12 5.22 4.98
N ALA A 537 29.11 3.89 4.88
CA ALA A 537 27.88 3.13 4.65
C ALA A 537 26.90 3.25 5.84
N TRP A 538 27.41 3.21 7.07
CA TRP A 538 26.60 3.44 8.26
C TRP A 538 26.03 4.86 8.31
N ASP A 539 26.84 5.87 8.00
CA ASP A 539 26.39 7.26 7.94
C ASP A 539 25.29 7.45 6.88
N PHE A 540 25.39 6.78 5.72
CA PHE A 540 24.35 6.81 4.69
C PHE A 540 23.03 6.16 5.18
N VAL A 541 23.07 4.96 5.74
CA VAL A 541 21.87 4.26 6.23
C VAL A 541 21.23 5.01 7.40
N LYS A 542 22.04 5.56 8.30
CA LYS A 542 21.61 6.42 9.40
C LYS A 542 20.94 7.70 8.89
N TRP A 543 21.52 8.34 7.89
CA TRP A 543 20.96 9.52 7.22
C TRP A 543 19.64 9.19 6.55
N PHE A 544 19.58 8.12 5.74
CA PHE A 544 18.37 7.74 5.01
C PHE A 544 17.19 7.44 5.93
N THR A 545 17.44 6.82 7.08
CA THR A 545 16.40 6.49 8.08
C THR A 545 16.11 7.62 9.06
N SER A 546 16.74 8.80 8.92
CA SER A 546 16.48 9.95 9.81
C SER A 546 15.08 10.52 9.61
N THR A 547 14.54 11.15 10.63
CA THR A 547 13.18 11.70 10.63
C THR A 547 12.97 12.68 9.46
N ASP A 548 13.89 13.64 9.30
CA ASP A 548 13.79 14.67 8.24
C ASP A 548 13.77 14.06 6.83
N ILE A 549 14.63 13.07 6.57
CA ILE A 549 14.72 12.44 5.25
C ILE A 549 13.50 11.55 4.97
N GLN A 550 13.01 10.83 5.97
CA GLN A 550 11.81 10.00 5.83
C GLN A 550 10.56 10.85 5.61
N VAL A 551 10.46 12.03 6.26
CA VAL A 551 9.39 13.00 6.03
C VAL A 551 9.48 13.59 4.62
N ASP A 552 10.66 13.99 4.18
CA ASP A 552 10.86 14.54 2.85
C ASP A 552 10.56 13.52 1.75
N TYR A 553 11.03 12.28 1.92
CA TYR A 553 10.72 11.19 1.00
C TYR A 553 9.20 10.96 0.93
N GLY A 554 8.54 10.83 2.08
CA GLY A 554 7.11 10.62 2.14
C GLY A 554 6.29 11.74 1.48
N LYS A 555 6.64 13.01 1.75
CA LYS A 555 5.99 14.16 1.13
C LYS A 555 6.22 14.24 -0.38
N GLN A 556 7.43 13.95 -0.85
CA GLN A 556 7.73 13.97 -2.29
C GLN A 556 7.02 12.83 -3.03
N ILE A 557 6.96 11.62 -2.45
CA ILE A 557 6.20 10.52 -3.04
C ILE A 557 4.71 10.84 -3.08
N GLU A 558 4.15 11.37 -2.00
CA GLU A 558 2.74 11.77 -2.00
C GLU A 558 2.45 12.92 -2.96
N ALA A 559 3.35 13.88 -3.11
CA ALA A 559 3.23 14.95 -4.11
C ALA A 559 3.26 14.39 -5.55
N LEU A 560 4.06 13.34 -5.80
CA LEU A 560 4.20 12.74 -7.12
C LEU A 560 3.05 11.78 -7.47
N MET A 561 2.65 10.91 -6.53
CA MET A 561 1.70 9.83 -6.74
C MET A 561 0.31 10.11 -6.15
N GLY A 562 0.12 11.27 -5.52
CA GLY A 562 -1.06 11.59 -4.74
C GLY A 562 -1.15 10.77 -3.44
N PRO A 563 -2.28 10.83 -2.71
CA PRO A 563 -2.46 10.12 -1.44
C PRO A 563 -2.29 8.59 -1.53
N LEU A 564 -2.41 8.02 -2.74
CA LEU A 564 -2.14 6.59 -2.95
C LEU A 564 -0.68 6.23 -2.65
N GLY A 565 0.24 7.16 -2.89
CA GLY A 565 1.67 7.02 -2.62
C GLY A 565 2.08 7.35 -1.18
N ARG A 566 1.14 7.63 -0.27
CA ARG A 566 1.46 7.96 1.13
C ARG A 566 2.31 6.87 1.75
N PHE A 567 3.48 7.29 2.25
CA PHE A 567 4.53 6.39 2.66
C PHE A 567 4.29 5.80 4.05
N ASP A 568 4.50 4.51 4.18
CA ASP A 568 4.39 3.72 5.41
C ASP A 568 5.74 3.65 6.15
N THR A 569 6.31 4.81 6.47
CA THR A 569 7.61 4.87 7.15
C THR A 569 7.64 4.09 8.46
N ALA A 570 8.75 3.40 8.71
CA ALA A 570 9.01 2.74 9.99
C ALA A 570 9.47 3.72 11.09
N ASN A 571 9.88 4.94 10.72
CA ASN A 571 10.30 5.98 11.66
C ASN A 571 9.05 6.61 12.30
N VAL A 572 8.89 6.39 13.62
CA VAL A 572 7.69 6.81 14.37
C VAL A 572 7.49 8.32 14.37
N GLU A 573 8.58 9.10 14.53
CA GLU A 573 8.50 10.56 14.51
C GLU A 573 8.20 11.10 13.10
N ALA A 574 8.70 10.42 12.06
CA ALA A 574 8.38 10.79 10.69
C ALA A 574 6.92 10.48 10.34
N LEU A 575 6.39 9.34 10.79
CA LEU A 575 4.99 8.95 10.57
C LEU A 575 4.02 10.02 11.10
N GLU A 576 4.31 10.60 12.27
CA GLU A 576 3.53 11.70 12.86
C GLU A 576 3.52 12.96 11.99
N GLN A 577 4.61 13.22 11.24
CA GLN A 577 4.77 14.41 10.41
C GLN A 577 4.26 14.23 8.97
N LEU A 578 3.87 13.02 8.59
CA LEU A 578 3.20 12.76 7.33
C LEU A 578 1.74 13.25 7.36
N PRO A 579 1.09 13.47 6.20
CA PRO A 579 -0.21 14.14 6.12
C PRO A 579 -1.40 13.25 6.57
N TRP A 580 -1.30 12.70 7.78
CA TRP A 580 -2.40 12.07 8.50
C TRP A 580 -3.16 13.12 9.31
N SER A 581 -4.48 13.03 9.38
CA SER A 581 -5.21 13.81 10.37
C SER A 581 -4.86 13.31 11.78
N THR A 582 -5.03 14.16 12.79
CA THR A 582 -4.76 13.79 14.19
C THR A 582 -5.52 12.53 14.61
N ALA A 583 -6.81 12.44 14.22
CA ALA A 583 -7.65 11.29 14.57
C ALA A 583 -7.21 10.00 13.87
N GLU A 584 -6.72 10.07 12.63
CA GLU A 584 -6.19 8.93 11.90
C GLU A 584 -4.86 8.47 12.50
N TYR A 585 -3.96 9.42 12.77
CA TYR A 585 -2.68 9.13 13.40
C TYR A 585 -2.84 8.50 14.79
N GLU A 586 -3.76 8.99 15.63
CA GLU A 586 -4.05 8.40 16.93
C GLU A 586 -4.47 6.93 16.83
N LYS A 587 -5.29 6.56 15.84
CA LYS A 587 -5.69 5.16 15.59
C LYS A 587 -4.51 4.30 15.13
N ILE A 588 -3.71 4.80 14.20
CA ILE A 588 -2.50 4.12 13.70
C ILE A 588 -1.51 3.92 14.85
N SER A 589 -1.20 4.97 15.59
CA SER A 589 -0.30 4.94 16.75
C SER A 589 -0.81 4.01 17.86
N SER A 590 -2.13 3.98 18.10
CA SER A 590 -2.74 3.04 19.05
C SER A 590 -2.49 1.59 18.64
N GLN A 591 -2.70 1.20 17.38
CA GLN A 591 -2.40 -0.15 16.91
C GLN A 591 -0.89 -0.43 16.94
N GLN A 592 -0.07 0.56 16.59
CA GLN A 592 1.39 0.45 16.63
C GLN A 592 1.90 0.10 18.03
N SER A 593 1.24 0.56 19.09
CA SER A 593 1.59 0.22 20.48
C SER A 593 1.40 -1.26 20.84
N TYR A 594 0.59 -1.99 20.05
CA TYR A 594 0.36 -3.43 20.18
C TYR A 594 1.20 -4.26 19.21
N LEU A 595 2.15 -3.67 18.51
CA LEU A 595 3.05 -4.44 17.65
C LEU A 595 3.87 -5.41 18.47
N LYS A 596 3.89 -6.65 18.03
CA LYS A 596 4.73 -7.72 18.54
C LYS A 596 5.30 -8.50 17.36
N GLU A 597 6.56 -8.28 17.09
CA GLU A 597 7.18 -8.89 15.93
C GLU A 597 7.51 -10.37 16.15
N VAL A 598 7.46 -11.11 15.06
CA VAL A 598 7.87 -12.51 15.02
C VAL A 598 9.30 -12.57 14.50
N PRO A 599 10.25 -13.13 15.26
CA PRO A 599 11.61 -13.28 14.76
C PRO A 599 11.66 -14.02 13.43
N ILE A 600 12.41 -13.47 12.49
CA ILE A 600 12.64 -14.12 11.20
C ILE A 600 13.81 -15.07 11.35
N ILE A 601 13.61 -16.33 10.96
CA ILE A 601 14.65 -17.35 10.96
C ILE A 601 14.92 -17.83 9.53
N PRO A 602 16.07 -18.43 9.25
CA PRO A 602 16.38 -18.95 7.92
C PRO A 602 15.36 -19.94 7.34
N ALA A 603 14.53 -20.54 8.20
CA ALA A 603 13.47 -21.48 7.83
C ALA A 603 12.05 -20.85 7.84
N SER A 604 11.89 -19.54 8.04
CA SER A 604 10.56 -18.87 8.16
C SER A 604 9.64 -19.18 7.00
N TYR A 605 10.15 -19.23 5.76
CA TYR A 605 9.37 -19.61 4.57
C TYR A 605 8.75 -21.01 4.69
N ALA A 606 9.48 -21.96 5.30
CA ALA A 606 8.98 -23.32 5.49
C ALA A 606 7.91 -23.35 6.59
N VAL A 607 8.10 -22.58 7.67
CA VAL A 607 7.11 -22.46 8.75
C VAL A 607 5.79 -21.94 8.20
N THR A 608 5.81 -20.81 7.48
CA THR A 608 4.62 -20.21 6.86
C THR A 608 3.93 -21.17 5.90
N ARG A 609 4.71 -21.82 5.01
CA ARG A 609 4.20 -22.81 4.05
C ARG A 609 3.47 -23.96 4.74
N HIS A 610 4.05 -24.52 5.80
CA HIS A 610 3.46 -25.65 6.50
C HIS A 610 2.21 -25.26 7.29
N ILE A 611 2.17 -24.08 7.90
CA ILE A 611 0.96 -23.57 8.57
C ILE A 611 -0.17 -23.37 7.54
N ASN A 612 0.13 -22.79 6.38
CA ASN A 612 -0.87 -22.63 5.32
C ASN A 612 -1.35 -23.97 4.75
N ASN A 613 -0.47 -24.96 4.63
CA ASN A 613 -0.87 -26.32 4.23
C ASN A 613 -1.73 -27.00 5.31
N ALA A 614 -1.41 -26.82 6.59
CA ALA A 614 -2.24 -27.32 7.69
C ALA A 614 -3.64 -26.71 7.65
N PHE A 615 -3.74 -25.40 7.40
CA PHE A 615 -5.01 -24.71 7.21
C PHE A 615 -5.82 -25.34 6.05
N ARG A 616 -5.21 -25.48 4.88
CA ARG A 616 -5.89 -26.06 3.70
C ARG A 616 -6.36 -27.49 3.94
N MET A 617 -5.55 -28.30 4.62
CA MET A 617 -5.92 -29.67 4.98
C MET A 617 -7.17 -29.69 5.87
N VAL A 618 -7.32 -28.74 6.79
CA VAL A 618 -8.51 -28.66 7.65
C VAL A 618 -9.71 -28.12 6.87
N VAL A 619 -9.52 -27.04 6.12
CA VAL A 619 -10.64 -26.30 5.51
C VAL A 619 -11.14 -27.00 4.24
N ASN A 620 -10.24 -27.52 3.41
CA ASN A 620 -10.62 -28.11 2.12
C ASN A 620 -10.83 -29.63 2.20
N ASP A 621 -10.04 -30.31 3.06
CA ASP A 621 -10.02 -31.78 3.13
C ASP A 621 -10.66 -32.32 4.42
N ALA A 622 -11.30 -31.44 5.22
CA ALA A 622 -11.96 -31.75 6.48
C ALA A 622 -11.04 -32.47 7.50
N GLY A 623 -9.75 -32.17 7.50
CA GLY A 623 -8.77 -32.68 8.45
C GLY A 623 -9.09 -32.27 9.89
N ASN A 624 -8.77 -33.12 10.86
CA ASN A 624 -8.91 -32.75 12.27
C ASN A 624 -7.87 -31.66 12.63
N PRO A 625 -8.27 -30.50 13.13
CA PRO A 625 -7.36 -29.38 13.35
C PRO A 625 -6.13 -29.72 14.22
N ARG A 626 -6.37 -30.41 15.35
CA ARG A 626 -5.31 -30.77 16.30
C ARG A 626 -4.28 -31.74 15.71
N TYR A 627 -4.74 -32.81 15.07
CA TYR A 627 -3.85 -33.79 14.46
C TYR A 627 -3.12 -33.23 13.25
N THR A 628 -3.79 -32.40 12.47
CA THR A 628 -3.21 -31.72 11.33
C THR A 628 -2.10 -30.76 11.77
N LEU A 629 -2.37 -29.90 12.76
CA LEU A 629 -1.36 -28.97 13.28
C LEU A 629 -0.15 -29.73 13.85
N MET A 630 -0.38 -30.83 14.59
CA MET A 630 0.69 -31.69 15.12
C MET A 630 1.57 -32.25 14.01
N SER A 631 0.96 -32.82 12.97
CA SER A 631 1.69 -33.42 11.83
C SER A 631 2.54 -32.39 11.09
N TYR A 632 1.98 -31.20 10.83
CA TYR A 632 2.71 -30.13 10.16
C TYR A 632 3.76 -29.46 11.07
N ASN A 633 3.54 -29.40 12.38
CA ASN A 633 4.56 -28.95 13.31
C ASN A 633 5.81 -29.85 13.32
N ASP A 634 5.64 -31.16 13.21
CA ASP A 634 6.78 -32.08 13.07
C ASP A 634 7.56 -31.85 11.77
N GLN A 635 6.86 -31.50 10.66
CA GLN A 635 7.50 -31.11 9.42
C GLN A 635 8.24 -29.76 9.56
N ILE A 636 7.62 -28.78 10.22
CA ILE A 636 8.25 -27.49 10.53
C ILE A 636 9.56 -27.69 11.28
N LYS A 637 9.55 -28.48 12.37
CA LYS A 637 10.76 -28.77 13.14
C LYS A 637 11.86 -29.42 12.29
N SER A 638 11.46 -30.34 11.41
CA SER A 638 12.40 -31.01 10.51
C SER A 638 13.06 -30.04 9.51
N GLU A 639 12.27 -29.11 8.95
CA GLU A 639 12.78 -28.08 8.06
C GLU A 639 13.70 -27.08 8.77
N ILE A 640 13.34 -26.67 9.99
CA ILE A 640 14.19 -25.80 10.81
C ILE A 640 15.56 -26.47 11.04
N VAL A 641 15.57 -27.70 11.54
CA VAL A 641 16.82 -28.45 11.80
C VAL A 641 17.64 -28.58 10.53
N ARG A 642 17.03 -29.02 9.42
CA ARG A 642 17.69 -29.15 8.14
C ARG A 642 18.36 -27.85 7.70
N LYS A 643 17.64 -26.73 7.82
CA LYS A 643 18.15 -25.42 7.36
C LYS A 643 19.32 -24.92 8.18
N TYR A 644 19.26 -25.09 9.50
CA TYR A 644 20.39 -24.72 10.38
C TYR A 644 21.62 -25.61 10.15
N GLN A 645 21.45 -26.91 9.89
CA GLN A 645 22.54 -27.83 9.52
C GLN A 645 23.18 -27.44 8.21
N GLU A 646 22.37 -27.10 7.19
CA GLU A 646 22.84 -26.62 5.88
C GLU A 646 23.71 -25.37 6.04
N LEU A 647 23.26 -24.36 6.77
CA LEU A 647 24.00 -23.11 6.98
C LEU A 647 25.28 -23.31 7.77
N SER A 648 25.29 -24.22 8.75
CA SER A 648 26.50 -24.57 9.51
C SER A 648 27.56 -25.24 8.63
N SER A 649 27.15 -25.94 7.57
CA SER A 649 28.09 -26.57 6.63
C SER A 649 28.72 -25.55 5.66
N VAL A 650 28.06 -24.45 5.38
CA VAL A 650 28.56 -23.39 4.49
C VAL A 650 29.58 -22.49 5.19
N LYS A 651 29.49 -22.35 6.52
CA LYS A 651 30.45 -21.56 7.33
C LYS A 651 31.79 -22.26 7.56
N LYS A 652 31.92 -23.54 7.22
CA LYS A 652 33.18 -24.31 7.26
C LYS A 652 33.90 -24.26 5.91
#